data_307bae70372b3820fe47737b9e9e1dcb
#
_entry.id   307bae70372b3820fe47737b9e9e1dcb
#
_cell.length_a   1.000
_cell.length_b   1.000
_cell.length_c   1.000
_cell.angle_alpha   90.00
_cell.angle_beta   90.00
_cell.angle_gamma   90.00
#
_symmetry.space_group_name_H-M   'P 1'
#
loop_
_entity.id
_entity.type
_entity.pdbx_description
1 polymer ?
#
loop_
_entity_poly.entity_id
_entity_poly.type
_entity_poly.pdbx_seq_one_letter_code
_entity_poly.pdbx_strand_id
1 'polypeptide(L)'
;MLATATLVTLLVLAAPQQELPRYGGVNLVNETPAQHDARMKWFTDAKFGMFIHWGAYSTAGGEWNGNKVGGAGEWLLSNAQITPADYEVLQGQFNPVKFDAKRWVEIAKDAGMKYIVITSKHHDGFGLWDSALTDWDVGGSPFAPRDPLKELADACATAGIRLCFYHSIMDWHHPDYLPRRAWDKRPTDGADYQRYEDYMKGQLKELLGGRYGKIGIVWFDGEWEGTWTHEKGKNLYDFVRGLDADIIVNNRVDTGRSGMEGITREGDYRGDYGTPEQQIPATGLPEGVDWETCMTMNGTWGFVKHDDSWKSNEDLVRKLVDIASKGGNFLLNVGPTGEGEIPAPSVERLAAMGAWMKINARSIYATKANPFPETPSWGRVTRATNEDGSDRLYLHVFDWPADGQLRLSGLLSEPRAVQILGQRTRNLWSSTRDGDTVVFNLPKEPINPVCTVVAVDLANPLAIAALPNIDSADDKFVGSHLVAVGQLGDTLVEYRYTIDGSEPTSTSTAAGRPFTLTASATVKARGFLGDKPATRTVSRSFEALTPLTAVQTLKADPGLAYRAFEVPESIKKCSEIDSGKLVKEGVTPLPSETVKPREEFFGLVFSGFIDVPATGLYRFFVDSDDGSVMKLHTTTVVDNDGLHSATEKSGAVALEKGLHPIEIRMLEAAGQDLLRVSWQGPGIAKKTVVPAKAYIH
;
A
#
# COMPACT_ATOMS: atom_id res chain seq x y z
N MET A 1 -18.59 43.42 -51.13
CA MET A 1 -18.72 42.01 -50.67
C MET A 1 -17.97 41.89 -49.35
N LEU A 2 -18.68 41.98 -48.25
CA LEU A 2 -18.13 41.81 -46.91
C LEU A 2 -18.09 40.29 -46.62
N ALA A 3 -16.94 39.77 -46.30
CA ALA A 3 -16.77 38.40 -45.83
C ALA A 3 -16.87 38.40 -44.30
N THR A 4 -17.93 37.81 -43.79
CA THR A 4 -18.14 37.59 -42.37
C THR A 4 -17.31 36.38 -41.90
N ALA A 5 -16.30 36.64 -41.09
CA ALA A 5 -15.53 35.61 -40.43
C ALA A 5 -16.30 35.13 -39.17
N THR A 6 -16.79 33.93 -39.20
CA THR A 6 -17.44 33.28 -38.04
C THR A 6 -16.36 32.78 -37.08
N LEU A 7 -16.27 33.44 -35.94
CA LEU A 7 -15.42 32.99 -34.82
C LEU A 7 -16.06 31.78 -34.15
N VAL A 8 -15.53 30.60 -34.39
CA VAL A 8 -15.94 29.38 -33.64
C VAL A 8 -15.18 29.38 -32.32
N THR A 9 -15.84 29.81 -31.26
CA THR A 9 -15.36 29.67 -29.90
C THR A 9 -15.49 28.18 -29.49
N LEU A 10 -14.39 27.42 -29.53
CA LEU A 10 -14.34 26.13 -28.89
C LEU A 10 -14.39 26.36 -27.37
N LEU A 11 -15.56 26.13 -26.76
CA LEU A 11 -15.63 25.88 -25.33
C LEU A 11 -14.93 24.53 -25.07
N VAL A 12 -13.72 24.58 -24.57
CA VAL A 12 -13.11 23.42 -23.90
C VAL A 12 -13.86 23.28 -22.58
N LEU A 13 -14.90 22.47 -22.58
CA LEU A 13 -15.47 21.95 -21.34
C LEU A 13 -14.35 21.15 -20.69
N ALA A 14 -13.75 21.70 -19.62
CA ALA A 14 -12.96 20.92 -18.70
C ALA A 14 -13.86 19.74 -18.28
N ALA A 15 -13.44 18.51 -18.61
CA ALA A 15 -14.06 17.33 -18.07
C ALA A 15 -14.04 17.49 -16.54
N PRO A 16 -15.15 17.21 -15.84
CA PRO A 16 -15.12 17.21 -14.39
C PRO A 16 -13.94 16.31 -14.00
N GLN A 17 -13.01 16.83 -13.20
CA GLN A 17 -12.01 16.01 -12.55
C GLN A 17 -12.80 14.93 -11.82
N GLN A 18 -12.68 13.70 -12.29
CA GLN A 18 -13.24 12.56 -11.60
C GLN A 18 -12.52 12.55 -10.26
N GLU A 19 -13.23 12.93 -9.19
CA GLU A 19 -12.70 12.78 -7.83
C GLU A 19 -12.28 11.31 -7.73
N LEU A 20 -10.98 11.08 -7.52
CA LEU A 20 -10.47 9.74 -7.25
C LEU A 20 -11.28 9.19 -6.07
N PRO A 21 -11.77 7.95 -6.16
CA PRO A 21 -12.52 7.36 -5.06
C PRO A 21 -11.64 7.41 -3.82
N ARG A 22 -12.12 8.11 -2.78
CA ARG A 22 -11.49 8.06 -1.46
C ARG A 22 -11.54 6.61 -0.98
N TYR A 23 -10.55 6.16 -0.23
CA TYR A 23 -10.57 4.85 0.41
C TYR A 23 -11.83 4.72 1.27
N GLY A 24 -12.56 3.64 1.08
CA GLY A 24 -13.92 3.59 1.53
C GLY A 24 -14.92 4.24 0.56
N GLY A 25 -14.57 4.36 -0.70
CA GLY A 25 -15.12 5.16 -1.81
C GLY A 25 -16.62 5.14 -2.08
N VAL A 26 -17.43 4.55 -1.22
CA VAL A 26 -18.88 4.76 -1.21
C VAL A 26 -19.28 5.04 0.22
N ASN A 27 -19.74 6.26 0.44
CA ASN A 27 -20.31 6.71 1.69
C ASN A 27 -21.68 6.04 1.91
N LEU A 28 -21.70 4.95 2.62
CA LEU A 28 -22.90 4.12 2.77
C LEU A 28 -23.71 4.42 4.01
N VAL A 29 -23.17 5.28 4.87
CA VAL A 29 -23.86 5.74 6.07
C VAL A 29 -24.36 7.18 5.88
N ASN A 30 -24.61 7.62 4.65
CA ASN A 30 -25.00 9.00 4.33
C ASN A 30 -24.03 10.07 4.89
N GLU A 31 -22.76 9.75 5.03
CA GLU A 31 -21.71 10.66 5.52
C GLU A 31 -21.19 11.53 4.38
N THR A 32 -21.25 12.84 4.50
CA THR A 32 -20.64 13.74 3.53
C THR A 32 -19.11 13.73 3.65
N PRO A 33 -18.35 14.13 2.60
CA PRO A 33 -16.90 14.27 2.70
C PRO A 33 -16.43 15.10 3.91
N ALA A 34 -17.12 16.20 4.19
CA ALA A 34 -16.80 17.06 5.34
C ALA A 34 -17.04 16.36 6.70
N GLN A 35 -18.08 15.53 6.80
CA GLN A 35 -18.32 14.72 8.00
C GLN A 35 -17.26 13.62 8.16
N HIS A 36 -16.88 12.96 7.07
CA HIS A 36 -15.77 12.02 7.05
C HIS A 36 -14.48 12.68 7.52
N ASP A 37 -14.10 13.80 6.94
CA ASP A 37 -12.88 14.52 7.31
C ASP A 37 -12.90 14.96 8.77
N ALA A 38 -14.06 15.40 9.29
CA ALA A 38 -14.21 15.76 10.69
C ALA A 38 -14.05 14.56 11.64
N ARG A 39 -14.57 13.38 11.27
CA ARG A 39 -14.44 12.14 12.01
C ARG A 39 -13.00 11.61 11.99
N MET A 40 -12.36 11.64 10.83
CA MET A 40 -11.00 11.18 10.64
C MET A 40 -9.93 12.13 11.22
N LYS A 41 -10.29 13.39 11.46
CA LYS A 41 -9.33 14.43 11.87
C LYS A 41 -8.44 14.04 13.05
N TRP A 42 -9.01 13.45 14.10
CA TRP A 42 -8.22 13.07 15.27
C TRP A 42 -7.16 12.00 14.90
N PHE A 43 -7.49 11.08 14.00
CA PHE A 43 -6.63 10.01 13.53
C PHE A 43 -5.50 10.58 12.67
N THR A 44 -5.86 11.39 11.67
CA THR A 44 -4.88 12.01 10.76
C THR A 44 -3.94 12.98 11.49
N ASP A 45 -4.41 13.64 12.55
CA ASP A 45 -3.60 14.51 13.40
C ASP A 45 -2.69 13.74 14.36
N ALA A 46 -3.07 12.55 14.79
CA ALA A 46 -2.36 11.73 15.79
C ALA A 46 -0.99 11.25 15.32
N LYS A 47 -0.85 10.79 14.09
CA LYS A 47 0.38 10.34 13.42
C LYS A 47 1.13 9.19 14.06
N PHE A 48 0.97 8.89 15.36
CA PHE A 48 1.76 7.91 16.08
C PHE A 48 0.92 7.17 17.12
N GLY A 49 0.84 5.85 17.02
CA GLY A 49 0.10 4.95 17.90
C GLY A 49 0.91 3.74 18.35
N MET A 50 0.48 3.11 19.45
CA MET A 50 1.01 1.84 19.93
C MET A 50 0.10 0.69 19.49
N PHE A 51 0.66 -0.35 18.87
CA PHE A 51 -0.01 -1.61 18.68
C PHE A 51 0.39 -2.57 19.79
N ILE A 52 -0.54 -3.32 20.36
CA ILE A 52 -0.26 -4.31 21.41
C ILE A 52 -0.79 -5.65 20.96
N HIS A 53 0.12 -6.59 20.69
CA HIS A 53 -0.24 -7.98 20.45
C HIS A 53 -0.01 -8.78 21.74
N TRP A 54 -1.11 -9.11 22.42
CA TRP A 54 -1.07 -9.80 23.68
C TRP A 54 -2.28 -10.75 23.83
N GLY A 55 -2.05 -11.94 24.33
CA GLY A 55 -3.07 -12.99 24.46
C GLY A 55 -2.49 -14.26 25.06
N ALA A 56 -3.24 -15.38 24.98
CA ALA A 56 -2.81 -16.68 25.48
C ALA A 56 -1.44 -17.12 24.93
N TYR A 57 -1.15 -16.84 23.65
CA TYR A 57 0.13 -17.13 23.00
C TYR A 57 1.35 -16.47 23.68
N SER A 58 1.16 -15.34 24.36
CA SER A 58 2.24 -14.65 25.08
C SER A 58 2.78 -15.48 26.25
N THR A 59 1.94 -16.34 26.83
CA THR A 59 2.33 -17.25 27.92
C THR A 59 3.34 -18.28 27.44
N ALA A 60 3.16 -18.81 26.24
CA ALA A 60 4.09 -19.76 25.63
C ALA A 60 5.40 -19.07 25.16
N GLY A 61 5.32 -17.81 24.72
CA GLY A 61 6.49 -17.04 24.32
C GLY A 61 7.27 -17.63 23.15
N GLY A 62 6.58 -18.19 22.14
CA GLY A 62 7.20 -18.79 20.95
C GLY A 62 7.72 -20.21 21.16
N GLU A 63 7.30 -20.91 22.22
CA GLU A 63 7.70 -22.27 22.52
C GLU A 63 6.49 -23.17 22.74
N TRP A 64 6.58 -24.45 22.32
CA TRP A 64 5.55 -25.44 22.58
C TRP A 64 6.18 -26.81 22.92
N ASN A 65 5.75 -27.40 24.05
CA ASN A 65 6.30 -28.67 24.53
C ASN A 65 7.83 -28.71 24.59
N GLY A 66 8.45 -27.60 25.02
CA GLY A 66 9.91 -27.47 25.16
C GLY A 66 10.66 -27.21 23.83
N ASN A 67 9.95 -27.07 22.72
CA ASN A 67 10.53 -26.79 21.40
C ASN A 67 10.25 -25.35 20.98
N LYS A 68 11.23 -24.72 20.35
CA LYS A 68 11.03 -23.43 19.68
C LYS A 68 10.10 -23.60 18.49
N VAL A 69 9.12 -22.71 18.36
CA VAL A 69 8.21 -22.64 17.22
C VAL A 69 8.64 -21.47 16.33
N GLY A 70 8.88 -21.74 15.06
CA GLY A 70 9.23 -20.70 14.07
C GLY A 70 8.02 -19.85 13.69
N GLY A 71 8.29 -18.68 13.09
CA GLY A 71 7.28 -17.74 12.66
C GLY A 71 6.80 -16.79 13.75
N ALA A 72 5.68 -16.14 13.51
CA ALA A 72 5.11 -15.13 14.42
C ALA A 72 4.53 -15.75 15.68
N GLY A 73 4.80 -15.14 16.85
CA GLY A 73 4.42 -15.69 18.15
C GLY A 73 2.92 -15.81 18.36
N GLU A 74 2.14 -14.89 17.82
CA GLU A 74 0.67 -14.86 17.87
C GLU A 74 0.03 -15.94 16.95
N TRP A 75 0.81 -16.54 16.05
CA TRP A 75 0.42 -17.65 15.18
C TRP A 75 0.77 -19.02 15.77
N LEU A 76 1.17 -19.10 17.04
CA LEU A 76 1.64 -20.33 17.70
C LEU A 76 0.72 -21.53 17.45
N LEU A 77 -0.60 -21.35 17.62
CA LEU A 77 -1.61 -22.41 17.40
C LEU A 77 -1.47 -23.04 16.01
N SER A 78 -1.35 -22.20 14.97
CA SER A 78 -1.23 -22.63 13.58
C SER A 78 0.18 -23.15 13.24
N ASN A 79 1.23 -22.43 13.66
CA ASN A 79 2.62 -22.76 13.32
C ASN A 79 3.07 -24.10 13.94
N ALA A 80 2.61 -24.40 15.15
CA ALA A 80 2.89 -25.65 15.82
C ALA A 80 1.83 -26.73 15.58
N GLN A 81 0.78 -26.41 14.77
CA GLN A 81 -0.32 -27.32 14.44
C GLN A 81 -0.98 -27.95 15.69
N ILE A 82 -1.22 -27.12 16.69
CA ILE A 82 -1.79 -27.52 17.98
C ILE A 82 -3.29 -27.71 17.84
N THR A 83 -3.87 -28.75 18.42
CA THR A 83 -5.33 -28.84 18.45
C THR A 83 -5.90 -27.75 19.38
N PRO A 84 -7.09 -27.17 19.09
CA PRO A 84 -7.68 -26.20 19.99
C PRO A 84 -7.81 -26.68 21.44
N ALA A 85 -8.17 -27.95 21.63
CA ALA A 85 -8.28 -28.55 22.96
C ALA A 85 -6.93 -28.61 23.72
N ASP A 86 -5.82 -28.93 23.02
CA ASP A 86 -4.48 -28.89 23.63
C ASP A 86 -4.05 -27.46 23.92
N TYR A 87 -4.45 -26.50 23.08
CA TYR A 87 -4.10 -25.08 23.22
C TYR A 87 -4.79 -24.41 24.40
N GLU A 88 -5.98 -24.91 24.83
CA GLU A 88 -6.74 -24.39 25.98
C GLU A 88 -5.93 -24.42 27.28
N VAL A 89 -4.89 -25.23 27.38
CA VAL A 89 -3.98 -25.23 28.55
C VAL A 89 -3.40 -23.85 28.83
N LEU A 90 -3.24 -23.02 27.80
CA LEU A 90 -2.70 -21.66 27.92
C LEU A 90 -3.63 -20.71 28.67
N GLN A 91 -4.96 -20.92 28.63
CA GLN A 91 -5.90 -20.16 29.45
C GLN A 91 -5.65 -20.41 30.94
N GLY A 92 -5.46 -21.67 31.34
CA GLY A 92 -5.13 -22.02 32.73
C GLY A 92 -3.74 -21.51 33.20
N GLN A 93 -2.89 -21.11 32.28
CA GLN A 93 -1.58 -20.53 32.55
C GLN A 93 -1.56 -19.00 32.42
N PHE A 94 -2.61 -18.40 31.83
CA PHE A 94 -2.69 -16.95 31.63
C PHE A 94 -2.95 -16.21 32.96
N ASN A 95 -1.86 -15.87 33.62
CA ASN A 95 -1.89 -15.15 34.90
C ASN A 95 -0.86 -14.00 34.90
N PRO A 96 -1.13 -12.90 34.19
CA PRO A 96 -0.20 -11.79 34.03
C PRO A 96 -0.10 -10.92 35.30
N VAL A 97 0.53 -11.46 36.33
CA VAL A 97 0.66 -10.82 37.67
C VAL A 97 1.40 -9.49 37.67
N LYS A 98 2.19 -9.21 36.62
CA LYS A 98 2.94 -7.95 36.47
C LYS A 98 2.24 -6.96 35.53
N PHE A 99 1.04 -7.28 35.04
CA PHE A 99 0.27 -6.35 34.22
C PHE A 99 -0.11 -5.09 35.01
N ASP A 100 0.32 -3.96 34.49
CA ASP A 100 0.01 -2.63 34.99
C ASP A 100 -0.41 -1.72 33.82
N ALA A 101 -1.73 -1.53 33.68
CA ALA A 101 -2.31 -0.72 32.61
C ALA A 101 -1.83 0.73 32.64
N LYS A 102 -1.64 1.31 33.83
CA LYS A 102 -1.12 2.69 33.97
C LYS A 102 0.30 2.80 33.42
N ARG A 103 1.12 1.79 33.75
CA ARG A 103 2.51 1.74 33.25
C ARG A 103 2.58 1.61 31.73
N TRP A 104 1.72 0.78 31.13
CA TRP A 104 1.64 0.64 29.68
C TRP A 104 1.27 1.95 28.99
N VAL A 105 0.25 2.64 29.54
CA VAL A 105 -0.21 3.93 29.01
C VAL A 105 0.85 5.04 29.21
N GLU A 106 1.58 5.04 30.36
CA GLU A 106 2.71 5.95 30.58
C GLU A 106 3.80 5.75 29.53
N ILE A 107 4.19 4.50 29.23
CA ILE A 107 5.18 4.18 28.21
C ILE A 107 4.74 4.73 26.85
N ALA A 108 3.50 4.51 26.44
CA ALA A 108 2.95 5.03 25.19
C ALA A 108 2.95 6.58 25.17
N LYS A 109 2.49 7.20 26.24
CA LYS A 109 2.43 8.66 26.36
C LYS A 109 3.82 9.30 26.36
N ASP A 110 4.77 8.71 27.06
CA ASP A 110 6.16 9.18 27.12
C ASP A 110 6.88 9.03 25.76
N ALA A 111 6.53 8.01 24.98
CA ALA A 111 6.97 7.87 23.62
C ALA A 111 6.38 8.92 22.64
N GLY A 112 5.31 9.60 23.04
CA GLY A 112 4.58 10.57 22.22
C GLY A 112 3.42 9.96 21.44
N MET A 113 2.97 8.75 21.76
CA MET A 113 1.83 8.11 21.10
C MET A 113 0.51 8.76 21.53
N LYS A 114 -0.48 8.77 20.64
CA LYS A 114 -1.80 9.40 20.84
C LYS A 114 -2.94 8.40 20.98
N TYR A 115 -2.74 7.19 20.56
CA TYR A 115 -3.71 6.11 20.64
C TYR A 115 -3.00 4.77 20.85
N ILE A 116 -3.77 3.80 21.35
CA ILE A 116 -3.35 2.42 21.58
C ILE A 116 -4.36 1.51 20.89
N VAL A 117 -3.89 0.61 20.05
CA VAL A 117 -4.68 -0.51 19.50
C VAL A 117 -4.23 -1.78 20.20
N ILE A 118 -5.14 -2.49 20.86
CA ILE A 118 -4.83 -3.76 21.53
C ILE A 118 -5.65 -4.90 20.93
N THR A 119 -5.05 -6.08 20.79
CA THR A 119 -5.77 -7.30 20.39
C THR A 119 -6.80 -7.65 21.46
N SER A 120 -8.08 -7.33 21.22
CA SER A 120 -9.17 -7.83 22.06
C SER A 120 -9.35 -9.34 21.87
N LYS A 121 -9.23 -9.82 20.63
CA LYS A 121 -9.18 -11.22 20.22
C LYS A 121 -8.30 -11.34 18.98
N HIS A 122 -7.29 -12.22 18.99
CA HIS A 122 -6.49 -12.59 17.82
C HIS A 122 -7.07 -13.85 17.12
N HIS A 123 -6.39 -14.37 16.10
CA HIS A 123 -6.84 -15.54 15.32
C HIS A 123 -7.01 -16.82 16.14
N ASP A 124 -6.37 -16.93 17.31
CA ASP A 124 -6.50 -18.04 18.23
C ASP A 124 -7.82 -18.03 19.02
N GLY A 125 -8.62 -16.97 18.87
CA GLY A 125 -9.94 -16.84 19.46
C GLY A 125 -9.98 -16.44 20.93
N PHE A 126 -8.81 -16.30 21.62
CA PHE A 126 -8.77 -15.95 23.04
C PHE A 126 -9.21 -14.52 23.30
N GLY A 127 -10.29 -14.34 24.07
CA GLY A 127 -10.82 -13.04 24.46
C GLY A 127 -10.06 -12.42 25.63
N LEU A 128 -9.56 -11.17 25.47
CA LEU A 128 -8.95 -10.41 26.57
C LEU A 128 -9.97 -9.72 27.50
N TRP A 129 -11.23 -10.12 27.46
CA TRP A 129 -12.30 -9.69 28.37
C TRP A 129 -13.18 -10.89 28.73
N ASP A 130 -13.88 -10.82 29.84
CA ASP A 130 -14.86 -11.81 30.25
C ASP A 130 -16.13 -11.67 29.39
N SER A 131 -16.24 -12.48 28.34
CA SER A 131 -17.31 -12.47 27.35
C SER A 131 -18.47 -13.38 27.78
N ALA A 132 -19.70 -12.91 27.68
CA ALA A 132 -20.86 -13.76 27.93
C ALA A 132 -21.11 -14.82 26.83
N LEU A 133 -20.30 -14.82 25.75
CA LEU A 133 -20.53 -15.63 24.56
C LEU A 133 -19.56 -16.81 24.40
N THR A 134 -18.52 -16.87 25.23
CA THR A 134 -17.51 -17.94 25.19
C THR A 134 -16.88 -18.12 26.57
N ASP A 135 -16.40 -19.32 26.85
CA ASP A 135 -15.57 -19.61 28.01
C ASP A 135 -14.06 -19.56 27.67
N TRP A 136 -13.71 -19.31 26.37
CA TRP A 136 -12.34 -19.18 25.89
C TRP A 136 -11.86 -17.74 25.96
N ASP A 137 -11.65 -17.24 27.16
CA ASP A 137 -11.31 -15.86 27.45
C ASP A 137 -10.58 -15.67 28.79
N VAL A 138 -10.32 -14.43 29.15
CA VAL A 138 -9.66 -14.09 30.42
C VAL A 138 -10.50 -14.42 31.64
N GLY A 139 -11.84 -14.50 31.55
CA GLY A 139 -12.74 -14.86 32.62
C GLY A 139 -12.54 -16.28 33.13
N GLY A 140 -12.15 -17.20 32.22
CA GLY A 140 -11.77 -18.58 32.55
C GLY A 140 -10.34 -18.77 33.04
N SER A 141 -9.52 -17.71 33.09
CA SER A 141 -8.13 -17.79 33.48
C SER A 141 -7.89 -17.51 34.97
N PRO A 142 -6.71 -17.87 35.53
CA PRO A 142 -6.31 -17.47 36.89
C PRO A 142 -6.23 -15.96 37.13
N PHE A 143 -6.25 -15.15 36.08
CA PHE A 143 -6.24 -13.69 36.16
C PHE A 143 -7.61 -13.11 36.58
N ALA A 144 -8.69 -13.87 36.38
CA ALA A 144 -10.02 -13.44 36.82
C ALA A 144 -10.07 -13.11 38.33
N PRO A 145 -10.86 -12.13 38.76
CA PRO A 145 -11.87 -11.38 38.00
C PRO A 145 -11.36 -10.08 37.38
N ARG A 146 -10.04 -9.91 37.17
CA ARG A 146 -9.49 -8.71 36.54
C ARG A 146 -9.85 -8.67 35.05
N ASP A 147 -10.18 -7.48 34.55
CA ASP A 147 -10.45 -7.21 33.15
C ASP A 147 -9.37 -6.28 32.59
N PRO A 148 -8.38 -6.81 31.85
CA PRO A 148 -7.26 -6.02 31.38
C PRO A 148 -7.68 -4.93 30.38
N LEU A 149 -8.72 -5.16 29.57
CA LEU A 149 -9.24 -4.15 28.66
C LEU A 149 -9.89 -2.99 29.42
N LYS A 150 -10.60 -3.28 30.53
CA LYS A 150 -11.21 -2.23 31.36
C LYS A 150 -10.16 -1.43 32.09
N GLU A 151 -9.15 -2.07 32.68
CA GLU A 151 -8.05 -1.37 33.33
C GLU A 151 -7.28 -0.47 32.36
N LEU A 152 -7.05 -0.98 31.12
CA LEU A 152 -6.41 -0.20 30.06
C LEU A 152 -7.28 0.98 29.62
N ALA A 153 -8.60 0.79 29.47
CA ALA A 153 -9.54 1.84 29.09
C ALA A 153 -9.55 2.97 30.10
N ASP A 154 -9.58 2.66 31.41
CA ASP A 154 -9.57 3.65 32.48
C ASP A 154 -8.24 4.42 32.54
N ALA A 155 -7.12 3.73 32.34
CA ALA A 155 -5.81 4.35 32.27
C ALA A 155 -5.68 5.27 31.02
N CYS A 156 -6.15 4.82 29.87
CA CYS A 156 -6.18 5.62 28.64
C CYS A 156 -7.03 6.88 28.79
N ALA A 157 -8.24 6.75 29.33
CA ALA A 157 -9.13 7.88 29.61
C ALA A 157 -8.48 8.92 30.54
N THR A 158 -7.82 8.45 31.60
CA THR A 158 -7.09 9.32 32.56
C THR A 158 -5.92 10.04 31.91
N ALA A 159 -5.20 9.37 31.00
CA ALA A 159 -4.01 9.91 30.35
C ALA A 159 -4.31 10.78 29.12
N GLY A 160 -5.55 10.75 28.59
CA GLY A 160 -5.95 11.39 27.35
C GLY A 160 -5.41 10.67 26.10
N ILE A 161 -5.18 9.36 26.20
CA ILE A 161 -4.82 8.46 25.10
C ILE A 161 -6.11 7.81 24.59
N ARG A 162 -6.28 7.69 23.27
CA ARG A 162 -7.47 7.04 22.70
C ARG A 162 -7.26 5.53 22.64
N LEU A 163 -8.19 4.77 23.25
CA LEU A 163 -8.19 3.32 23.17
C LEU A 163 -8.88 2.87 21.88
N CYS A 164 -8.32 1.84 21.24
CA CYS A 164 -8.79 1.19 20.04
C CYS A 164 -8.65 -0.32 20.19
N PHE A 165 -9.50 -1.10 19.53
CA PHE A 165 -9.43 -2.54 19.57
C PHE A 165 -9.05 -3.13 18.21
N TYR A 166 -8.10 -4.06 18.20
CA TYR A 166 -7.95 -5.04 17.13
C TYR A 166 -8.92 -6.19 17.42
N HIS A 167 -9.63 -6.65 16.41
CA HIS A 167 -10.52 -7.79 16.51
C HIS A 167 -10.42 -8.66 15.27
N SER A 168 -9.96 -9.91 15.46
CA SER A 168 -9.80 -10.85 14.34
C SER A 168 -11.13 -11.30 13.77
N ILE A 169 -11.25 -11.28 12.44
CA ILE A 169 -12.32 -11.95 11.68
C ILE A 169 -12.14 -13.47 11.75
N MET A 170 -10.88 -13.95 11.77
CA MET A 170 -10.58 -15.36 11.99
C MET A 170 -10.77 -15.76 13.45
N ASP A 171 -11.13 -17.02 13.66
CA ASP A 171 -11.19 -17.65 14.97
C ASP A 171 -10.94 -19.16 14.83
N TRP A 172 -9.70 -19.56 14.95
CA TRP A 172 -9.33 -20.99 14.79
C TRP A 172 -9.82 -21.87 15.94
N HIS A 173 -10.23 -21.28 17.05
CA HIS A 173 -10.80 -22.02 18.19
C HIS A 173 -12.30 -22.29 17.99
N HIS A 174 -13.05 -21.33 17.44
CA HIS A 174 -14.51 -21.42 17.37
C HIS A 174 -14.98 -22.60 16.51
N PRO A 175 -15.95 -23.41 16.99
CA PRO A 175 -16.41 -24.61 16.29
C PRO A 175 -17.12 -24.33 14.96
N ASP A 176 -17.72 -23.15 14.78
CA ASP A 176 -18.42 -22.74 13.56
C ASP A 176 -17.57 -21.93 12.60
N TYR A 177 -16.33 -21.58 12.97
CA TYR A 177 -15.43 -20.87 12.06
C TYR A 177 -14.95 -21.78 10.92
N LEU A 178 -15.01 -21.28 9.70
CA LEU A 178 -14.56 -21.95 8.48
C LEU A 178 -13.72 -20.97 7.61
N PRO A 179 -12.74 -21.45 6.80
CA PRO A 179 -12.35 -22.86 6.61
C PRO A 179 -11.51 -23.40 7.77
N ARG A 180 -11.51 -24.72 7.95
CA ARG A 180 -10.56 -25.36 8.85
C ARG A 180 -9.17 -25.28 8.26
N ARG A 181 -8.16 -25.04 9.09
CA ARG A 181 -6.76 -25.21 8.69
C ARG A 181 -6.48 -26.68 8.34
N ALA A 182 -5.59 -26.95 7.39
CA ALA A 182 -5.31 -28.32 6.93
C ALA A 182 -4.89 -29.30 8.05
N TRP A 183 -4.30 -28.77 9.12
CA TRP A 183 -3.92 -29.53 10.31
C TRP A 183 -5.07 -29.75 11.31
N ASP A 184 -6.11 -28.92 11.29
CA ASP A 184 -7.29 -29.03 12.19
C ASP A 184 -8.21 -30.12 11.66
N LYS A 185 -8.25 -31.25 12.39
CA LYS A 185 -9.03 -32.43 12.02
C LYS A 185 -10.45 -32.46 12.62
N ARG A 186 -10.89 -31.36 13.28
CA ARG A 186 -12.27 -31.29 13.74
C ARG A 186 -13.23 -31.40 12.55
N PRO A 187 -14.35 -32.14 12.66
CA PRO A 187 -15.32 -32.23 11.58
C PRO A 187 -15.91 -30.86 11.22
N THR A 188 -16.23 -30.70 9.96
CA THR A 188 -16.97 -29.51 9.47
C THR A 188 -18.45 -29.70 9.40
N ASP A 189 -18.91 -30.95 9.56
CA ASP A 189 -20.33 -31.30 9.57
C ASP A 189 -21.04 -30.59 10.72
N GLY A 190 -22.08 -29.81 10.41
CA GLY A 190 -22.83 -29.02 11.38
C GLY A 190 -22.23 -27.68 11.75
N ALA A 191 -21.03 -27.35 11.28
CA ALA A 191 -20.50 -26.00 11.41
C ALA A 191 -21.32 -25.02 10.56
N ASP A 192 -21.60 -23.85 11.12
CA ASP A 192 -22.42 -22.81 10.48
C ASP A 192 -21.73 -21.46 10.60
N TYR A 193 -21.18 -21.00 9.50
CA TYR A 193 -20.44 -19.74 9.46
C TYR A 193 -21.31 -18.53 9.84
N GLN A 194 -22.65 -18.59 9.63
CA GLN A 194 -23.55 -17.52 10.06
C GLN A 194 -23.64 -17.43 11.59
N ARG A 195 -23.64 -18.57 12.30
CA ARG A 195 -23.57 -18.57 13.78
C ARG A 195 -22.26 -17.96 14.27
N TYR A 196 -21.15 -18.19 13.55
CA TYR A 196 -19.88 -17.54 13.84
C TYR A 196 -19.95 -16.01 13.63
N GLU A 197 -20.55 -15.55 12.53
CA GLU A 197 -20.73 -14.11 12.31
C GLU A 197 -21.58 -13.46 13.41
N ASP A 198 -22.65 -14.13 13.84
CA ASP A 198 -23.52 -13.65 14.92
C ASP A 198 -22.77 -13.60 16.26
N TYR A 199 -21.93 -14.60 16.53
CA TYR A 199 -21.02 -14.62 17.68
C TYR A 199 -20.04 -13.43 17.64
N MET A 200 -19.32 -13.23 16.55
CA MET A 200 -18.38 -12.10 16.37
C MET A 200 -19.09 -10.74 16.54
N LYS A 201 -20.29 -10.58 15.95
CA LYS A 201 -21.09 -9.36 16.12
C LYS A 201 -21.58 -9.19 17.57
N GLY A 202 -21.85 -10.28 18.28
CA GLY A 202 -22.15 -10.28 19.70
C GLY A 202 -20.97 -9.76 20.53
N GLN A 203 -19.77 -10.25 20.28
CA GLN A 203 -18.53 -9.79 20.91
C GLN A 203 -18.28 -8.29 20.65
N LEU A 204 -18.50 -7.83 19.43
CA LEU A 204 -18.37 -6.39 19.11
C LEU A 204 -19.41 -5.53 19.85
N LYS A 205 -20.62 -6.03 20.11
CA LYS A 205 -21.59 -5.32 20.97
C LYS A 205 -21.10 -5.22 22.42
N GLU A 206 -20.46 -6.26 22.96
CA GLU A 206 -19.87 -6.21 24.29
C GLU A 206 -18.75 -5.16 24.36
N LEU A 207 -17.84 -5.17 23.38
CA LEU A 207 -16.67 -4.29 23.32
C LEU A 207 -17.04 -2.81 23.08
N LEU A 208 -18.07 -2.55 22.28
CA LEU A 208 -18.50 -1.21 21.88
C LEU A 208 -19.70 -0.68 22.67
N GLY A 209 -20.28 -1.51 23.55
CA GLY A 209 -21.48 -1.19 24.34
C GLY A 209 -21.27 -0.20 25.49
N GLY A 210 -20.13 0.51 25.55
CA GLY A 210 -19.84 1.59 26.50
C GLY A 210 -19.10 1.15 27.77
N ARG A 211 -18.93 -0.13 28.04
CA ARG A 211 -18.15 -0.63 29.21
C ARG A 211 -16.72 -0.09 29.21
N TYR A 212 -16.12 0.04 28.05
CA TYR A 212 -14.73 0.50 27.84
C TYR A 212 -14.62 1.98 27.46
N GLY A 213 -15.72 2.75 27.56
CA GLY A 213 -15.78 4.13 27.11
C GLY A 213 -15.88 4.26 25.59
N LYS A 214 -15.48 5.42 25.05
CA LYS A 214 -15.50 5.65 23.60
C LYS A 214 -14.28 5.05 22.93
N ILE A 215 -14.50 4.03 22.09
CA ILE A 215 -13.46 3.37 21.30
C ILE A 215 -13.20 4.17 20.02
N GLY A 216 -11.92 4.37 19.66
CA GLY A 216 -11.55 5.17 18.49
C GLY A 216 -11.57 4.40 17.18
N ILE A 217 -11.04 3.18 17.20
CA ILE A 217 -10.88 2.32 16.02
C ILE A 217 -11.29 0.90 16.36
N VAL A 218 -11.96 0.21 15.42
CA VAL A 218 -11.92 -1.25 15.34
C VAL A 218 -10.98 -1.62 14.19
N TRP A 219 -9.87 -2.22 14.52
CA TRP A 219 -8.86 -2.71 13.61
C TRP A 219 -9.13 -4.18 13.32
N PHE A 220 -9.74 -4.49 12.17
CA PHE A 220 -10.02 -5.85 11.74
C PHE A 220 -8.80 -6.48 11.09
N ASP A 221 -8.80 -7.83 11.04
CA ASP A 221 -7.78 -8.62 10.36
C ASP A 221 -8.31 -10.04 10.09
N GLY A 222 -7.71 -10.73 9.12
CA GLY A 222 -8.12 -12.09 8.79
C GLY A 222 -9.16 -12.19 7.67
N GLU A 223 -9.28 -11.15 6.84
CA GLU A 223 -10.26 -11.04 5.75
C GLU A 223 -9.92 -11.86 4.50
N TRP A 224 -8.74 -12.47 4.44
CA TRP A 224 -8.22 -13.13 3.23
C TRP A 224 -8.64 -14.59 3.06
N GLU A 225 -9.33 -15.20 4.02
CA GLU A 225 -9.82 -16.57 3.85
C GLU A 225 -11.11 -16.63 3.01
N GLY A 226 -11.25 -17.69 2.18
CA GLY A 226 -12.30 -17.78 1.15
C GLY A 226 -13.74 -17.76 1.63
N THR A 227 -13.98 -17.95 2.94
CA THR A 227 -15.32 -17.81 3.55
C THR A 227 -15.72 -16.36 3.81
N TRP A 228 -14.75 -15.44 3.89
CA TRP A 228 -15.00 -14.01 4.01
C TRP A 228 -15.23 -13.40 2.64
N THR A 229 -16.34 -12.74 2.45
CA THR A 229 -16.73 -12.15 1.16
C THR A 229 -16.93 -10.64 1.28
N HIS A 230 -16.90 -9.95 0.16
CA HIS A 230 -17.20 -8.52 0.09
C HIS A 230 -18.54 -8.16 0.75
N GLU A 231 -19.60 -8.96 0.54
CA GLU A 231 -20.90 -8.73 1.16
C GLU A 231 -20.84 -8.83 2.70
N LYS A 232 -20.05 -9.76 3.22
CA LYS A 232 -19.83 -9.91 4.67
C LYS A 232 -19.03 -8.73 5.23
N GLY A 233 -18.01 -8.28 4.50
CA GLY A 233 -17.23 -7.09 4.86
C GLY A 233 -18.09 -5.84 4.94
N LYS A 234 -18.96 -5.62 3.95
CA LYS A 234 -19.94 -4.51 3.96
C LYS A 234 -20.87 -4.59 5.17
N ASN A 235 -21.45 -5.76 5.39
CA ASN A 235 -22.33 -6.00 6.52
C ASN A 235 -21.66 -5.73 7.87
N LEU A 236 -20.39 -6.14 8.04
CA LEU A 236 -19.65 -5.92 9.27
C LEU A 236 -19.31 -4.46 9.48
N TYR A 237 -18.86 -3.76 8.43
CA TYR A 237 -18.61 -2.31 8.47
C TYR A 237 -19.87 -1.55 8.88
N ASP A 238 -21.00 -1.78 8.17
CA ASP A 238 -22.27 -1.11 8.43
C ASP A 238 -22.79 -1.41 9.86
N PHE A 239 -22.60 -2.64 10.32
CA PHE A 239 -22.95 -3.04 11.69
C PHE A 239 -22.15 -2.27 12.74
N VAL A 240 -20.82 -2.18 12.60
CA VAL A 240 -19.94 -1.48 13.55
C VAL A 240 -20.22 0.02 13.54
N ARG A 241 -20.40 0.61 12.36
CA ARG A 241 -20.78 2.02 12.19
C ARG A 241 -22.17 2.32 12.74
N GLY A 242 -23.04 1.33 12.76
CA GLY A 242 -24.36 1.41 13.40
C GLY A 242 -24.31 1.38 14.93
N LEU A 243 -23.27 0.79 15.53
CA LEU A 243 -23.05 0.83 16.99
C LEU A 243 -22.47 2.16 17.46
N ASP A 244 -21.53 2.73 16.70
CA ASP A 244 -20.97 4.07 16.94
C ASP A 244 -20.66 4.74 15.60
N ALA A 245 -21.36 5.83 15.32
CA ALA A 245 -21.20 6.58 14.05
C ALA A 245 -19.83 7.28 13.92
N ASP A 246 -19.11 7.51 15.01
CA ASP A 246 -17.79 8.15 15.00
C ASP A 246 -16.62 7.17 14.91
N ILE A 247 -16.89 5.87 15.05
CA ILE A 247 -15.83 4.86 15.06
C ILE A 247 -15.12 4.78 13.70
N ILE A 248 -13.83 4.56 13.72
CA ILE A 248 -13.01 4.37 12.54
C ILE A 248 -12.77 2.88 12.34
N VAL A 249 -12.80 2.43 11.09
CA VAL A 249 -12.61 1.02 10.71
C VAL A 249 -11.57 0.92 9.62
N ASN A 250 -10.58 0.04 9.76
CA ASN A 250 -9.56 -0.16 8.75
C ASN A 250 -10.08 -0.93 7.51
N ASN A 251 -9.30 -0.94 6.43
CA ASN A 251 -9.70 -1.62 5.19
C ASN A 251 -9.64 -3.15 5.23
N ARG A 252 -9.17 -3.74 6.35
CA ARG A 252 -9.19 -5.20 6.55
C ARG A 252 -10.55 -5.72 7.01
N VAL A 253 -11.55 -4.86 7.14
CA VAL A 253 -12.94 -5.29 7.37
C VAL A 253 -13.53 -5.96 6.14
N ASP A 254 -13.02 -5.65 4.94
CA ASP A 254 -13.53 -6.12 3.66
C ASP A 254 -12.42 -6.83 2.85
N THR A 255 -12.83 -7.59 1.86
CA THR A 255 -11.91 -8.15 0.84
C THR A 255 -11.36 -7.03 -0.05
N GLY A 256 -10.47 -7.34 -0.98
CA GLY A 256 -9.99 -6.34 -1.97
C GLY A 256 -8.72 -5.60 -1.57
N ARG A 257 -8.15 -5.88 -0.40
CA ARG A 257 -6.83 -5.39 -0.01
C ARG A 257 -5.73 -6.13 -0.81
N SER A 258 -4.71 -5.40 -1.27
CA SER A 258 -3.55 -5.97 -1.95
C SER A 258 -2.47 -6.40 -0.93
N GLY A 259 -2.64 -7.57 -0.33
CA GLY A 259 -1.65 -8.19 0.55
C GLY A 259 -1.00 -7.22 1.55
N MET A 260 0.33 -7.32 1.73
CA MET A 260 1.10 -6.48 2.65
C MET A 260 1.21 -5.00 2.20
N GLU A 261 0.94 -4.68 0.94
CA GLU A 261 0.87 -3.28 0.48
C GLU A 261 -0.27 -2.52 1.15
N GLY A 262 -1.31 -3.23 1.59
CA GLY A 262 -2.41 -2.67 2.37
C GLY A 262 -3.29 -1.70 1.61
N ILE A 263 -3.21 -1.67 0.29
CA ILE A 263 -3.98 -0.79 -0.58
C ILE A 263 -5.29 -1.48 -0.97
N THR A 264 -6.41 -0.78 -0.87
CA THR A 264 -7.68 -1.30 -1.37
C THR A 264 -7.76 -1.16 -2.89
N ARG A 265 -8.20 -2.21 -3.57
CA ARG A 265 -8.44 -2.21 -5.02
C ARG A 265 -9.59 -1.27 -5.39
N GLU A 266 -9.69 -0.93 -6.68
CA GLU A 266 -10.85 -0.18 -7.19
C GLU A 266 -12.15 -0.98 -6.94
N GLY A 267 -13.20 -0.27 -6.52
CA GLY A 267 -14.50 -0.86 -6.21
C GLY A 267 -15.20 -0.15 -5.04
N ASP A 268 -16.28 -0.77 -4.55
CA ASP A 268 -17.05 -0.27 -3.41
C ASP A 268 -16.67 -0.95 -2.08
N TYR A 269 -15.42 -1.37 -1.97
CA TYR A 269 -14.87 -1.98 -0.76
C TYR A 269 -14.88 -1.02 0.44
N ARG A 270 -15.07 -1.58 1.63
CA ARG A 270 -15.21 -0.85 2.88
C ARG A 270 -13.90 -0.66 3.60
N GLY A 271 -13.89 0.34 4.47
CA GLY A 271 -12.79 0.76 5.32
C GLY A 271 -12.53 2.25 5.20
N ASP A 272 -12.07 2.88 6.27
CA ASP A 272 -11.81 4.32 6.31
C ASP A 272 -10.36 4.66 5.95
N TYR A 273 -9.45 3.71 6.05
CA TYR A 273 -8.03 3.92 5.77
C TYR A 273 -7.31 2.62 5.36
N GLY A 274 -6.24 2.76 4.58
CA GLY A 274 -5.38 1.65 4.15
C GLY A 274 -4.37 1.23 5.22
N THR A 275 -3.95 -0.05 5.18
CA THR A 275 -3.06 -0.64 6.19
C THR A 275 -1.82 -1.31 5.58
N PRO A 276 -0.86 -0.57 5.01
CA PRO A 276 0.44 -1.13 4.67
C PRO A 276 1.06 -1.82 5.89
N GLU A 277 1.64 -3.00 5.69
CA GLU A 277 2.21 -3.79 6.78
C GLU A 277 3.70 -4.02 6.56
N GLN A 278 4.53 -3.75 7.60
CA GLN A 278 6.00 -3.86 7.59
C GLN A 278 6.70 -3.04 6.49
N GLN A 279 6.00 -2.18 5.78
CA GLN A 279 6.54 -1.36 4.69
C GLN A 279 5.96 0.06 4.72
N ILE A 280 6.64 0.98 4.07
CA ILE A 280 6.21 2.37 3.88
C ILE A 280 6.05 2.59 2.38
N PRO A 281 4.86 2.97 1.88
CA PRO A 281 4.67 3.28 0.47
C PRO A 281 5.71 4.30 -0.02
N ALA A 282 6.30 4.07 -1.19
CA ALA A 282 7.42 4.86 -1.69
C ALA A 282 7.09 6.37 -1.75
N THR A 283 5.90 6.71 -2.22
CA THR A 283 5.42 8.10 -2.39
C THR A 283 4.25 8.45 -1.44
N GLY A 284 3.93 7.59 -0.47
CA GLY A 284 2.65 7.64 0.24
C GLY A 284 1.52 7.06 -0.59
N LEU A 285 0.27 7.28 -0.17
CA LEU A 285 -0.91 6.93 -0.94
C LEU A 285 -1.46 8.18 -1.66
N PRO A 286 -2.35 8.03 -2.66
CA PRO A 286 -2.94 9.16 -3.37
C PRO A 286 -3.59 10.18 -2.41
N GLU A 287 -3.62 11.44 -2.82
CA GLU A 287 -4.25 12.51 -2.03
C GLU A 287 -5.72 12.16 -1.72
N GLY A 288 -6.12 12.37 -0.46
CA GLY A 288 -7.45 12.01 0.04
C GLY A 288 -7.59 10.57 0.51
N VAL A 289 -6.52 9.77 0.48
CA VAL A 289 -6.48 8.41 1.01
C VAL A 289 -5.73 8.39 2.34
N ASP A 290 -6.45 8.19 3.43
CA ASP A 290 -5.84 8.02 4.75
C ASP A 290 -5.21 6.62 4.90
N TRP A 291 -4.12 6.53 5.63
CA TRP A 291 -3.41 5.27 5.82
C TRP A 291 -2.59 5.24 7.12
N GLU A 292 -2.37 4.02 7.56
CA GLU A 292 -1.57 3.70 8.74
C GLU A 292 -0.69 2.50 8.44
N THR A 293 0.63 2.66 8.55
CA THR A 293 1.49 1.49 8.47
C THR A 293 1.71 0.90 9.85
N CYS A 294 1.46 -0.40 9.98
CA CYS A 294 1.77 -1.15 11.18
C CYS A 294 3.10 -1.90 11.02
N MET A 295 3.95 -1.83 12.06
CA MET A 295 5.26 -2.47 12.07
C MET A 295 5.60 -3.01 13.45
N THR A 296 6.39 -4.09 13.45
CA THR A 296 7.04 -4.62 14.64
C THR A 296 8.33 -3.87 14.95
N MET A 297 8.75 -3.86 16.21
CA MET A 297 10.09 -3.40 16.62
C MET A 297 11.16 -4.49 16.39
N ASN A 298 10.74 -5.74 16.33
CA ASN A 298 11.52 -6.97 16.19
C ASN A 298 10.99 -7.85 15.07
N GLY A 299 11.16 -9.15 15.11
CA GLY A 299 10.75 -10.10 14.06
C GLY A 299 9.31 -10.62 14.18
N THR A 300 8.56 -10.27 15.24
CA THR A 300 7.24 -10.84 15.55
C THR A 300 6.30 -9.81 16.17
N TRP A 301 4.98 -10.04 16.05
CA TRP A 301 3.95 -9.22 16.68
C TRP A 301 3.77 -9.60 18.16
N GLY A 302 3.42 -10.84 18.45
CA GLY A 302 3.35 -11.38 19.80
C GLY A 302 4.73 -11.68 20.40
N PHE A 303 4.80 -11.83 21.71
CA PHE A 303 6.04 -12.06 22.42
C PHE A 303 6.69 -13.41 22.04
N VAL A 304 7.97 -13.36 21.68
CA VAL A 304 8.84 -14.52 21.48
C VAL A 304 10.12 -14.34 22.30
N LYS A 305 10.39 -15.26 23.22
CA LYS A 305 11.50 -15.16 24.20
C LYS A 305 12.89 -15.04 23.57
N HIS A 306 13.06 -15.58 22.38
CA HIS A 306 14.36 -15.70 21.71
C HIS A 306 14.44 -14.85 20.43
N ASP A 307 13.57 -13.85 20.27
CA ASP A 307 13.67 -12.90 19.18
C ASP A 307 14.49 -11.67 19.61
N ASP A 308 15.71 -11.59 19.09
CA ASP A 308 16.66 -10.50 19.35
C ASP A 308 16.85 -9.57 18.14
N SER A 309 15.98 -9.67 17.11
CA SER A 309 16.10 -8.93 15.84
C SER A 309 15.54 -7.50 15.94
N TRP A 310 16.03 -6.71 16.90
CA TRP A 310 15.52 -5.38 17.19
C TRP A 310 15.96 -4.31 16.20
N LYS A 311 15.00 -3.51 15.70
CA LYS A 311 15.28 -2.28 14.94
C LYS A 311 16.01 -1.27 15.82
N SER A 312 16.88 -0.46 15.23
CA SER A 312 17.61 0.60 15.95
C SER A 312 16.71 1.81 16.32
N ASN A 313 17.12 2.57 17.31
CA ASN A 313 16.45 3.83 17.69
C ASN A 313 16.41 4.83 16.52
N GLU A 314 17.49 4.89 15.75
CA GLU A 314 17.60 5.74 14.54
C GLU A 314 16.60 5.30 13.46
N ASP A 315 16.52 4.00 13.15
CA ASP A 315 15.59 3.46 12.16
C ASP A 315 14.13 3.78 12.54
N LEU A 316 13.75 3.61 13.81
CA LEU A 316 12.38 3.87 14.28
C LEU A 316 12.01 5.36 14.20
N VAL A 317 12.91 6.27 14.59
CA VAL A 317 12.66 7.72 14.48
C VAL A 317 12.55 8.13 13.00
N ARG A 318 13.46 7.65 12.14
CA ARG A 318 13.44 7.96 10.70
C ARG A 318 12.20 7.40 10.01
N LYS A 319 11.71 6.22 10.43
CA LYS A 319 10.44 5.64 9.94
C LYS A 319 9.23 6.50 10.33
N LEU A 320 9.15 6.96 11.59
CA LEU A 320 8.09 7.86 12.02
C LEU A 320 8.05 9.14 11.16
N VAL A 321 9.21 9.73 10.95
CA VAL A 321 9.36 10.93 10.11
C VAL A 321 8.99 10.65 8.66
N ASP A 322 9.46 9.54 8.08
CA ASP A 322 9.18 9.16 6.70
C ASP A 322 7.67 8.96 6.47
N ILE A 323 7.01 8.23 7.38
CA ILE A 323 5.56 7.98 7.35
C ILE A 323 4.78 9.30 7.44
N ALA A 324 5.11 10.16 8.42
CA ALA A 324 4.46 11.45 8.60
C ALA A 324 4.65 12.38 7.38
N SER A 325 5.86 12.36 6.77
CA SER A 325 6.17 13.14 5.56
C SER A 325 5.40 12.68 4.32
N LYS A 326 4.81 11.50 4.36
CA LYS A 326 3.96 10.90 3.31
C LYS A 326 2.48 10.92 3.66
N GLY A 327 2.11 11.58 4.77
CA GLY A 327 0.74 11.78 5.21
C GLY A 327 0.17 10.67 6.10
N GLY A 328 0.88 9.55 6.28
CA GLY A 328 0.40 8.39 7.03
C GLY A 328 0.54 8.49 8.55
N ASN A 329 -0.01 7.50 9.23
CA ASN A 329 0.17 7.22 10.65
C ASN A 329 1.13 6.04 10.84
N PHE A 330 1.89 6.06 11.93
CA PHE A 330 2.77 4.97 12.35
C PHE A 330 2.16 4.23 13.55
N LEU A 331 1.78 2.98 13.37
CA LEU A 331 1.30 2.09 14.42
C LEU A 331 2.43 1.10 14.77
N LEU A 332 3.14 1.37 15.87
CA LEU A 332 4.34 0.63 16.25
C LEU A 332 4.02 -0.40 17.33
N ASN A 333 4.36 -1.66 17.07
CA ASN A 333 3.98 -2.79 17.89
C ASN A 333 4.88 -3.02 19.11
N VAL A 334 4.25 -3.46 20.19
CA VAL A 334 4.89 -4.14 21.33
C VAL A 334 4.18 -5.48 21.56
N GLY A 335 4.95 -6.51 21.91
CA GLY A 335 4.45 -7.83 22.32
C GLY A 335 4.75 -8.05 23.82
N PRO A 336 3.79 -7.79 24.73
CA PRO A 336 4.01 -8.05 26.14
C PRO A 336 4.20 -9.52 26.45
N THR A 337 4.98 -9.81 27.49
CA THR A 337 5.21 -11.16 28.00
C THR A 337 3.94 -11.81 28.56
N GLY A 338 3.95 -13.10 28.78
CA GLY A 338 2.86 -13.81 29.48
C GLY A 338 2.64 -13.32 30.92
N GLU A 339 3.63 -12.69 31.56
CA GLU A 339 3.50 -12.08 32.87
C GLU A 339 2.92 -10.65 32.83
N GLY A 340 2.73 -10.07 31.62
CA GLY A 340 2.12 -8.76 31.43
C GLY A 340 3.11 -7.59 31.40
N GLU A 341 4.41 -7.83 31.16
CA GLU A 341 5.41 -6.77 31.04
C GLU A 341 5.69 -6.44 29.56
N ILE A 342 5.76 -5.17 29.20
CA ILE A 342 6.34 -4.76 27.92
C ILE A 342 7.86 -5.02 28.00
N PRO A 343 8.47 -5.77 27.06
CA PRO A 343 9.88 -6.12 27.10
C PRO A 343 10.79 -4.89 27.21
N ALA A 344 11.84 -5.01 28.02
CA ALA A 344 12.78 -3.92 28.27
C ALA A 344 13.36 -3.31 26.97
N PRO A 345 13.74 -4.10 25.93
CA PRO A 345 14.21 -3.53 24.68
C PRO A 345 13.14 -2.68 23.95
N SER A 346 11.85 -2.99 24.09
CA SER A 346 10.77 -2.15 23.54
C SER A 346 10.66 -0.83 24.32
N VAL A 347 10.71 -0.90 25.65
CA VAL A 347 10.65 0.30 26.52
C VAL A 347 11.81 1.26 26.24
N GLU A 348 13.03 0.73 26.05
CA GLU A 348 14.21 1.52 25.70
C GLU A 348 14.02 2.28 24.38
N ARG A 349 13.52 1.61 23.35
CA ARG A 349 13.27 2.20 22.01
C ARG A 349 12.19 3.26 22.06
N LEU A 350 11.10 2.99 22.77
CA LEU A 350 10.03 3.94 22.97
C LEU A 350 10.50 5.19 23.77
N ALA A 351 11.35 5.00 24.78
CA ALA A 351 11.96 6.10 25.51
C ALA A 351 12.86 6.97 24.62
N ALA A 352 13.64 6.36 23.73
CA ALA A 352 14.47 7.07 22.75
C ALA A 352 13.63 7.87 21.76
N MET A 353 12.55 7.27 21.21
CA MET A 353 11.60 7.98 20.36
C MET A 353 10.94 9.14 21.12
N GLY A 354 10.54 8.91 22.35
CA GLY A 354 9.94 9.94 23.21
C GLY A 354 10.88 11.11 23.49
N ALA A 355 12.16 10.86 23.71
CA ALA A 355 13.17 11.89 23.88
C ALA A 355 13.28 12.80 22.64
N TRP A 356 13.22 12.21 21.44
CA TRP A 356 13.18 12.97 20.19
C TRP A 356 11.84 13.72 20.02
N MET A 357 10.71 13.06 20.32
CA MET A 357 9.36 13.64 20.21
C MET A 357 9.16 14.83 21.19
N LYS A 358 9.71 14.82 22.39
CA LYS A 358 9.62 15.96 23.34
C LYS A 358 10.11 17.27 22.73
N ILE A 359 11.04 17.19 21.78
CA ILE A 359 11.61 18.35 21.08
C ILE A 359 10.84 18.65 19.80
N ASN A 360 10.49 17.61 19.05
CA ASN A 360 10.10 17.70 17.65
C ASN A 360 8.62 17.43 17.36
N ALA A 361 7.79 17.12 18.36
CA ALA A 361 6.39 16.67 18.18
C ALA A 361 5.55 17.56 17.26
N ARG A 362 5.76 18.89 17.27
CA ARG A 362 5.06 19.83 16.41
C ARG A 362 5.38 19.68 14.90
N SER A 363 6.46 18.97 14.58
CA SER A 363 6.82 18.66 13.19
C SER A 363 6.21 17.33 12.70
N ILE A 364 5.49 16.63 13.59
CA ILE A 364 4.85 15.35 13.33
C ILE A 364 3.33 15.47 13.43
N TYR A 365 2.80 15.87 14.62
CA TYR A 365 1.35 15.91 14.84
C TYR A 365 0.67 16.97 13.99
N ALA A 366 -0.52 16.64 13.48
CA ALA A 366 -1.36 17.51 12.67
C ALA A 366 -0.63 18.12 11.45
N THR A 367 0.42 17.45 10.97
CA THR A 367 1.12 17.85 9.75
C THR A 367 0.54 17.19 8.52
N LYS A 368 0.70 17.85 7.38
CA LYS A 368 0.41 17.35 6.03
C LYS A 368 1.67 16.76 5.42
N ALA A 369 1.49 15.95 4.39
CA ALA A 369 2.56 15.35 3.60
C ALA A 369 3.50 16.41 2.99
N ASN A 370 4.66 15.91 2.54
CA ASN A 370 5.62 16.67 1.74
C ASN A 370 4.90 17.32 0.54
N PRO A 371 4.92 18.65 0.43
CA PRO A 371 4.27 19.33 -0.68
C PRO A 371 5.10 19.35 -1.97
N PHE A 372 6.39 19.00 -1.90
CA PHE A 372 7.28 19.04 -3.05
C PHE A 372 7.10 17.77 -3.91
N PRO A 373 7.23 17.89 -5.24
CA PRO A 373 7.15 16.75 -6.16
C PRO A 373 8.19 15.66 -5.88
N GLU A 374 9.29 16.03 -5.21
CA GLU A 374 10.39 15.14 -4.89
C GLU A 374 10.71 15.13 -3.40
N THR A 375 11.15 13.99 -2.93
CA THR A 375 11.72 13.86 -1.58
C THR A 375 13.18 14.32 -1.61
N PRO A 376 13.57 15.29 -0.79
CA PRO A 376 14.96 15.72 -0.71
C PRO A 376 15.89 14.57 -0.29
N SER A 377 17.07 14.48 -0.91
CA SER A 377 18.05 13.42 -0.61
C SER A 377 18.57 13.46 0.83
N TRP A 378 18.63 14.64 1.43
CA TRP A 378 19.09 14.85 2.80
C TRP A 378 18.07 14.48 3.89
N GLY A 379 16.81 14.19 3.54
CA GLY A 379 15.79 13.86 4.54
C GLY A 379 14.36 13.93 4.07
N ARG A 380 13.49 14.54 4.90
CA ARG A 380 12.03 14.59 4.68
C ARG A 380 11.47 15.97 4.97
N VAL A 381 10.27 16.25 4.45
CA VAL A 381 9.55 17.51 4.70
C VAL A 381 8.13 17.20 5.15
N THR A 382 7.68 17.88 6.19
CA THR A 382 6.27 17.98 6.57
C THR A 382 5.81 19.44 6.54
N ARG A 383 4.50 19.67 6.39
CA ARG A 383 3.90 20.99 6.32
C ARG A 383 2.85 21.17 7.40
N ALA A 384 2.79 22.36 7.99
CA ALA A 384 1.70 22.80 8.86
C ALA A 384 1.23 24.20 8.44
N THR A 385 -0.03 24.51 8.77
CA THR A 385 -0.56 25.87 8.64
C THR A 385 -0.59 26.51 10.01
N ASN A 386 -0.03 27.72 10.12
CA ASN A 386 -0.01 28.51 11.35
C ASN A 386 -1.40 29.11 11.62
N GLU A 387 -1.62 29.59 12.84
CA GLU A 387 -2.87 30.25 13.25
C GLU A 387 -3.19 31.50 12.42
N ASP A 388 -2.17 32.20 11.92
CA ASP A 388 -2.30 33.37 11.05
C ASP A 388 -2.58 33.02 9.58
N GLY A 389 -2.77 31.73 9.27
CA GLY A 389 -3.00 31.25 7.92
C GLY A 389 -1.75 31.12 7.06
N SER A 390 -0.56 31.51 7.57
CA SER A 390 0.71 31.28 6.88
C SER A 390 1.14 29.82 7.00
N ASP A 391 1.96 29.36 6.07
CA ASP A 391 2.48 28.00 6.10
C ASP A 391 3.84 27.93 6.80
N ARG A 392 4.07 26.77 7.39
CA ARG A 392 5.35 26.37 8.00
C ARG A 392 5.79 25.04 7.39
N LEU A 393 7.03 24.97 6.96
CA LEU A 393 7.70 23.74 6.60
C LEU A 393 8.56 23.24 7.76
N TYR A 394 8.59 21.94 7.96
CA TYR A 394 9.56 21.27 8.81
C TYR A 394 10.46 20.40 7.96
N LEU A 395 11.73 20.77 7.90
CA LEU A 395 12.77 20.06 7.19
C LEU A 395 13.45 19.10 8.17
N HIS A 396 13.17 17.82 8.02
CA HIS A 396 13.72 16.75 8.83
C HIS A 396 15.01 16.27 8.21
N VAL A 397 16.14 16.70 8.74
CA VAL A 397 17.46 16.46 8.15
C VAL A 397 18.09 15.20 8.74
N PHE A 398 18.21 14.15 7.93
CA PHE A 398 18.86 12.89 8.25
C PHE A 398 20.37 12.97 7.98
N ASP A 399 20.71 13.58 6.84
CA ASP A 399 22.09 13.74 6.38
C ASP A 399 22.44 15.23 6.42
N TRP A 400 23.07 15.65 7.55
CA TRP A 400 23.40 17.03 7.79
C TRP A 400 24.50 17.52 6.86
N PRO A 401 24.33 18.69 6.19
CA PRO A 401 25.32 19.20 5.25
C PRO A 401 26.60 19.64 5.96
N ALA A 402 27.75 19.09 5.54
CA ALA A 402 29.05 19.38 6.15
C ALA A 402 29.48 20.84 5.97
N ASP A 403 28.98 21.52 4.93
CA ASP A 403 29.21 22.94 4.68
C ASP A 403 28.25 23.86 5.48
N GLY A 404 27.27 23.28 6.20
CA GLY A 404 26.23 24.02 6.90
C GLY A 404 25.19 24.64 5.99
N GLN A 405 25.14 24.28 4.71
CA GLN A 405 24.20 24.82 3.74
C GLN A 405 23.14 23.77 3.35
N LEU A 406 21.96 23.86 3.94
CA LEU A 406 20.85 23.01 3.57
C LEU A 406 20.12 23.60 2.35
N ARG A 407 19.99 22.83 1.28
CA ARG A 407 19.41 23.27 0.02
C ARG A 407 18.04 22.64 -0.21
N LEU A 408 17.04 23.47 -0.53
CA LEU A 408 15.67 23.07 -0.85
C LEU A 408 15.26 23.69 -2.19
N SER A 409 15.11 22.87 -3.20
CA SER A 409 14.69 23.30 -4.53
C SER A 409 13.17 23.36 -4.66
N GLY A 410 12.67 24.21 -5.57
CA GLY A 410 11.26 24.31 -5.92
C GLY A 410 10.38 25.14 -4.96
N LEU A 411 10.93 25.67 -3.87
CA LEU A 411 10.20 26.57 -2.98
C LEU A 411 10.15 27.98 -3.59
N LEU A 412 8.96 28.45 -3.99
CA LEU A 412 8.76 29.80 -4.54
C LEU A 412 8.48 30.85 -3.46
N SER A 413 7.83 30.44 -2.36
CA SER A 413 7.58 31.32 -1.21
C SER A 413 8.87 31.72 -0.51
N GLU A 414 8.93 32.97 -0.01
CA GLU A 414 10.09 33.46 0.71
C GLU A 414 10.06 33.04 2.19
N PRO A 415 11.16 32.48 2.73
CA PRO A 415 11.29 32.22 4.15
C PRO A 415 11.24 33.51 4.97
N ARG A 416 10.33 33.57 5.95
CA ARG A 416 10.21 34.70 6.92
C ARG A 416 11.10 34.47 8.13
N ALA A 417 11.16 33.22 8.62
CA ALA A 417 11.99 32.84 9.74
C ALA A 417 12.46 31.40 9.62
N VAL A 418 13.70 31.14 10.03
CA VAL A 418 14.32 29.81 10.03
C VAL A 418 14.83 29.49 11.42
N GLN A 419 14.37 28.39 12.01
CA GLN A 419 14.71 27.97 13.38
C GLN A 419 15.07 26.49 13.40
N ILE A 420 15.99 26.10 14.26
CA ILE A 420 16.26 24.69 14.54
C ILE A 420 15.53 24.31 15.84
N LEU A 421 14.71 23.25 15.80
CA LEU A 421 13.98 22.79 16.97
C LEU A 421 14.96 22.28 18.04
N GLY A 422 14.70 22.62 19.31
CA GLY A 422 15.56 22.23 20.44
C GLY A 422 16.71 23.20 20.75
N GLN A 423 16.95 24.21 19.92
CA GLN A 423 17.89 25.28 20.31
C GLN A 423 17.34 26.12 21.45
N ARG A 424 18.18 26.36 22.46
CA ARG A 424 17.82 27.17 23.64
C ARG A 424 17.68 28.67 23.33
N THR A 425 18.38 29.15 22.33
CA THR A 425 18.30 30.54 21.86
C THR A 425 17.44 30.57 20.59
N ARG A 426 16.53 31.57 20.51
CA ARG A 426 15.77 31.84 19.25
C ARG A 426 16.69 32.47 18.19
N ASN A 427 17.77 31.80 17.84
CA ASN A 427 18.57 32.24 16.75
C ASN A 427 17.78 31.99 15.44
N LEU A 428 17.56 33.07 14.70
CA LEU A 428 17.05 33.00 13.34
C LEU A 428 18.25 32.78 12.41
N TRP A 429 18.16 31.72 11.62
CA TRP A 429 19.16 31.42 10.62
C TRP A 429 18.81 32.12 9.32
N SER A 430 19.81 32.54 8.56
CA SER A 430 19.58 33.21 7.28
C SER A 430 19.28 32.23 6.17
N SER A 431 18.56 32.70 5.18
CA SER A 431 18.38 32.00 3.91
C SER A 431 18.75 32.92 2.74
N THR A 432 19.21 32.32 1.66
CA THR A 432 19.47 32.99 0.39
C THR A 432 18.83 32.20 -0.74
N ARG A 433 18.50 32.86 -1.85
CA ARG A 433 17.93 32.18 -3.01
C ARG A 433 18.95 32.16 -4.16
N ASP A 434 19.13 30.98 -4.72
CA ASP A 434 19.91 30.76 -5.94
C ASP A 434 19.04 30.00 -6.95
N GLY A 435 18.47 30.75 -7.90
CA GLY A 435 17.52 30.21 -8.87
C GLY A 435 16.26 29.63 -8.19
N ASP A 436 16.01 28.36 -8.44
CA ASP A 436 14.91 27.56 -7.87
C ASP A 436 15.19 27.07 -6.45
N THR A 437 16.40 27.26 -5.95
CA THR A 437 16.87 26.67 -4.69
C THR A 437 16.96 27.73 -3.60
N VAL A 438 16.34 27.45 -2.44
CA VAL A 438 16.56 28.19 -1.21
C VAL A 438 17.69 27.50 -0.43
N VAL A 439 18.70 28.25 -0.07
CA VAL A 439 19.85 27.81 0.71
C VAL A 439 19.72 28.35 2.14
N PHE A 440 19.58 27.46 3.12
CA PHE A 440 19.55 27.80 4.53
C PHE A 440 20.96 27.69 5.12
N ASN A 441 21.47 28.79 5.67
CA ASN A 441 22.80 28.82 6.31
C ASN A 441 22.63 28.39 7.77
N LEU A 442 23.03 27.18 8.09
CA LEU A 442 22.87 26.51 9.38
C LEU A 442 24.24 26.27 10.05
N PRO A 443 24.29 25.87 11.34
CA PRO A 443 25.54 25.46 11.96
C PRO A 443 26.12 24.23 11.25
N LYS A 444 27.43 24.04 11.37
CA LYS A 444 28.11 22.88 10.76
C LYS A 444 27.75 21.55 11.41
N GLU A 445 27.36 21.58 12.70
CA GLU A 445 27.03 20.37 13.44
C GLU A 445 25.52 20.29 13.71
N PRO A 446 24.89 19.11 13.56
CA PRO A 446 23.49 18.89 13.88
C PRO A 446 23.26 18.95 15.40
N ILE A 447 22.08 19.35 15.84
CA ILE A 447 21.67 19.25 17.26
C ILE A 447 21.39 17.79 17.64
N ASN A 448 20.83 17.03 16.72
CA ASN A 448 20.53 15.62 16.90
C ASN A 448 21.04 14.85 15.67
N PRO A 449 21.96 13.88 15.84
CA PRO A 449 22.54 13.13 14.72
C PRO A 449 21.53 12.19 14.02
N VAL A 450 20.46 11.78 14.72
CA VAL A 450 19.44 10.90 14.14
C VAL A 450 18.54 11.66 13.16
N CYS A 451 18.06 12.83 13.61
CA CYS A 451 17.22 13.72 12.81
C CYS A 451 17.13 15.08 13.49
N THR A 452 17.76 16.09 12.91
CA THR A 452 17.59 17.50 13.30
C THR A 452 16.48 18.13 12.49
N VAL A 453 15.57 18.88 13.13
CA VAL A 453 14.44 19.51 12.44
C VAL A 453 14.65 21.02 12.32
N VAL A 454 14.59 21.52 11.08
CA VAL A 454 14.62 22.96 10.74
C VAL A 454 13.20 23.42 10.44
N ALA A 455 12.65 24.30 11.24
CA ALA A 455 11.34 24.90 11.02
C ALA A 455 11.50 26.20 10.20
N VAL A 456 10.75 26.30 9.11
CA VAL A 456 10.77 27.43 8.19
C VAL A 456 9.39 28.04 8.11
N ASP A 457 9.20 29.24 8.66
CA ASP A 457 7.98 30.03 8.49
C ASP A 457 8.03 30.75 7.14
N LEU A 458 6.95 30.70 6.39
CA LEU A 458 6.84 31.37 5.11
C LEU A 458 6.19 32.75 5.25
N ALA A 459 6.60 33.69 4.42
CA ALA A 459 6.04 35.04 4.40
C ALA A 459 4.62 35.09 3.86
N ASN A 460 4.27 34.17 2.98
CA ASN A 460 2.99 34.04 2.28
C ASN A 460 2.55 32.55 2.31
N PRO A 461 1.34 32.21 1.90
CA PRO A 461 0.95 30.82 1.68
C PRO A 461 1.96 30.11 0.80
N LEU A 462 2.10 28.81 1.04
CA LEU A 462 3.07 27.98 0.32
C LEU A 462 2.81 28.03 -1.18
N ALA A 463 3.83 28.43 -1.94
CA ALA A 463 3.91 28.32 -3.38
C ALA A 463 5.13 27.47 -3.74
N ILE A 464 4.94 26.47 -4.58
CA ILE A 464 5.98 25.57 -5.08
C ILE A 464 5.94 25.53 -6.60
N ALA A 465 7.10 25.34 -7.21
CA ALA A 465 7.19 25.11 -8.64
C ALA A 465 6.73 23.66 -8.95
N ALA A 466 5.58 23.52 -9.58
CA ALA A 466 5.12 22.22 -10.07
C ALA A 466 6.05 21.73 -11.18
N LEU A 467 6.28 20.41 -11.27
CA LEU A 467 7.03 19.83 -12.38
C LEU A 467 6.18 19.88 -13.67
N PRO A 468 6.80 20.09 -14.83
CA PRO A 468 6.09 19.94 -16.09
C PRO A 468 5.62 18.50 -16.28
N ASN A 469 4.40 18.30 -16.78
CA ASN A 469 3.91 17.00 -17.19
C ASN A 469 4.13 16.81 -18.70
N ILE A 470 4.70 15.67 -19.11
CA ILE A 470 4.78 15.24 -20.51
C ILE A 470 3.71 14.18 -20.71
N ASP A 471 2.54 14.61 -21.17
CA ASP A 471 1.35 13.76 -21.34
C ASP A 471 1.32 13.09 -22.70
N SER A 472 1.03 11.80 -22.69
CA SER A 472 0.90 10.97 -23.87
C SER A 472 0.29 9.61 -23.52
N ALA A 473 -0.49 9.07 -24.43
CA ALA A 473 -1.18 7.80 -24.26
C ALA A 473 -0.23 6.59 -24.14
N ASP A 474 0.93 6.63 -24.80
CA ASP A 474 1.93 5.55 -24.77
C ASP A 474 3.33 6.11 -25.06
N ASP A 475 4.37 5.35 -24.74
CA ASP A 475 5.78 5.67 -25.07
C ASP A 475 6.20 5.08 -26.43
N LYS A 476 5.42 4.14 -26.97
CA LYS A 476 5.63 3.50 -28.25
C LYS A 476 4.50 3.85 -29.21
N PHE A 477 4.84 4.03 -30.49
CA PHE A 477 3.82 4.39 -31.50
C PHE A 477 4.18 3.92 -32.90
N VAL A 478 3.18 3.95 -33.79
CA VAL A 478 3.32 3.68 -35.21
C VAL A 478 2.86 4.90 -36.00
N GLY A 479 3.70 5.36 -36.91
CA GLY A 479 3.42 6.52 -37.79
C GLY A 479 3.56 7.85 -37.06
N SER A 480 2.52 8.39 -36.47
CA SER A 480 2.54 9.68 -35.77
C SER A 480 1.93 9.58 -34.38
N HIS A 481 2.42 10.39 -33.46
CA HIS A 481 2.05 10.34 -32.06
C HIS A 481 1.90 11.73 -31.45
N LEU A 482 0.77 11.97 -30.77
CA LEU A 482 0.47 13.26 -30.15
C LEU A 482 1.04 13.30 -28.74
N VAL A 483 1.83 14.33 -28.44
CA VAL A 483 2.40 14.61 -27.13
C VAL A 483 2.00 16.00 -26.69
N ALA A 484 1.67 16.15 -25.43
CA ALA A 484 1.43 17.45 -24.80
C ALA A 484 2.42 17.66 -23.65
N VAL A 485 2.95 18.88 -23.55
CA VAL A 485 3.65 19.34 -22.35
C VAL A 485 2.68 20.23 -21.61
N GLY A 486 2.16 19.72 -20.49
CA GLY A 486 1.15 20.38 -19.67
C GLY A 486 1.76 21.28 -18.61
N GLN A 487 0.95 22.25 -18.20
CA GLN A 487 1.20 23.09 -17.04
C GLN A 487 0.27 22.60 -15.92
N LEU A 488 0.85 22.09 -14.84
CA LEU A 488 0.11 21.77 -13.61
C LEU A 488 0.45 22.85 -12.57
N GLY A 489 -0.52 23.69 -12.20
CA GLY A 489 -0.38 24.64 -11.10
C GLY A 489 -0.12 26.08 -11.49
N ASP A 490 0.76 26.78 -10.76
CA ASP A 490 0.92 28.22 -10.70
C ASP A 490 1.23 28.88 -12.05
N THR A 491 0.59 30.04 -12.29
CA THR A 491 0.77 30.89 -13.48
C THR A 491 2.11 31.64 -13.52
N LEU A 492 2.89 31.60 -12.45
CA LEU A 492 4.19 32.28 -12.35
C LEU A 492 5.32 31.55 -13.09
N VAL A 493 5.18 30.23 -13.30
CA VAL A 493 6.21 29.39 -13.93
C VAL A 493 5.86 29.15 -15.40
N GLU A 494 6.74 29.55 -16.31
CA GLU A 494 6.62 29.24 -17.74
C GLU A 494 7.31 27.93 -18.06
N TYR A 495 6.60 26.98 -18.67
CA TYR A 495 7.17 25.70 -19.06
C TYR A 495 7.68 25.74 -20.51
N ARG A 496 8.88 25.22 -20.71
CA ARG A 496 9.57 25.11 -21.99
C ARG A 496 9.97 23.68 -22.25
N TYR A 497 10.05 23.28 -23.53
CA TYR A 497 10.43 21.91 -23.88
C TYR A 497 11.33 21.84 -25.13
N THR A 498 12.03 20.72 -25.28
CA THR A 498 12.78 20.27 -26.44
C THR A 498 12.33 18.87 -26.84
N ILE A 499 12.57 18.46 -28.09
CA ILE A 499 12.21 17.11 -28.60
C ILE A 499 13.44 16.31 -29.06
N ASP A 500 14.61 16.90 -29.00
CA ASP A 500 15.89 16.34 -29.44
C ASP A 500 16.75 15.84 -28.27
N GLY A 501 16.21 15.84 -27.05
CA GLY A 501 16.91 15.43 -25.83
C GLY A 501 17.87 16.48 -25.27
N SER A 502 17.98 17.68 -25.88
CA SER A 502 18.74 18.79 -25.31
C SER A 502 18.05 19.36 -24.05
N GLU A 503 18.84 20.00 -23.16
CA GLU A 503 18.26 20.66 -21.97
C GLU A 503 17.45 21.89 -22.37
N PRO A 504 16.17 22.03 -21.90
CA PRO A 504 15.37 23.22 -22.15
C PRO A 504 16.01 24.48 -21.54
N THR A 505 15.98 25.59 -22.29
CA THR A 505 16.36 26.93 -21.85
C THR A 505 15.14 27.84 -21.79
N SER A 506 15.26 29.04 -21.21
CA SER A 506 14.20 30.05 -21.21
C SER A 506 13.72 30.50 -22.62
N THR A 507 14.51 30.20 -23.65
CA THR A 507 14.18 30.48 -25.04
C THR A 507 13.71 29.26 -25.84
N SER A 508 13.66 28.05 -25.25
CA SER A 508 13.13 26.85 -25.87
C SER A 508 11.62 26.98 -26.15
N THR A 509 11.03 26.04 -26.89
CA THR A 509 9.61 26.06 -27.26
C THR A 509 8.74 26.15 -26.03
N ALA A 510 7.77 27.07 -26.01
CA ALA A 510 6.81 27.21 -24.93
C ALA A 510 5.82 26.02 -24.93
N ALA A 511 5.53 25.49 -23.75
CA ALA A 511 4.49 24.50 -23.53
C ALA A 511 3.07 25.08 -23.71
N GLY A 512 2.04 24.22 -23.66
CA GLY A 512 0.63 24.62 -23.70
C GLY A 512 -0.11 24.28 -24.99
N ARG A 513 0.58 23.75 -26.01
CA ARG A 513 -0.04 23.16 -27.20
C ARG A 513 0.50 21.78 -27.48
N PRO A 514 -0.35 20.79 -27.78
CA PRO A 514 0.10 19.48 -28.22
C PRO A 514 0.90 19.58 -29.52
N PHE A 515 1.86 18.70 -29.71
CA PHE A 515 2.65 18.56 -30.93
C PHE A 515 2.76 17.08 -31.34
N THR A 516 3.12 16.84 -32.59
CA THR A 516 3.17 15.49 -33.15
C THR A 516 4.62 15.04 -33.34
N LEU A 517 4.94 13.86 -32.84
CA LEU A 517 6.17 13.13 -33.13
C LEU A 517 5.93 12.21 -34.34
N THR A 518 6.90 12.15 -35.25
CA THR A 518 6.90 11.25 -36.43
C THR A 518 8.10 10.33 -36.46
N ALA A 519 9.00 10.45 -35.50
CA ALA A 519 10.18 9.62 -35.28
C ALA A 519 10.44 9.49 -33.78
N SER A 520 11.25 8.50 -33.40
CA SER A 520 11.69 8.35 -32.01
C SER A 520 12.33 9.64 -31.51
N ALA A 521 11.98 10.04 -30.29
CA ALA A 521 12.39 11.32 -29.71
C ALA A 521 12.52 11.21 -28.19
N THR A 522 13.38 12.06 -27.62
CA THR A 522 13.40 12.31 -26.18
C THR A 522 12.90 13.72 -25.92
N VAL A 523 11.69 13.80 -25.36
CA VAL A 523 11.10 15.08 -24.96
C VAL A 523 11.62 15.42 -23.57
N LYS A 524 12.20 16.62 -23.44
CA LYS A 524 12.58 17.19 -22.14
C LYS A 524 11.78 18.47 -21.89
N ALA A 525 11.32 18.66 -20.66
CA ALA A 525 10.54 19.84 -20.27
C ALA A 525 11.06 20.40 -18.94
N ARG A 526 11.03 21.73 -18.80
CA ARG A 526 11.49 22.46 -17.60
C ARG A 526 10.67 23.72 -17.39
N GLY A 527 10.43 24.09 -16.12
CA GLY A 527 9.80 25.35 -15.74
C GLY A 527 10.83 26.46 -15.51
N PHE A 528 10.45 27.72 -15.82
CA PHE A 528 11.27 28.92 -15.69
C PHE A 528 10.51 30.05 -15.00
N LEU A 529 11.20 30.82 -14.17
CA LEU A 529 10.79 32.13 -13.67
C LEU A 529 11.63 33.21 -14.37
N GLY A 530 11.05 33.82 -15.38
CA GLY A 530 11.85 34.66 -16.31
C GLY A 530 12.92 33.80 -16.99
N ASP A 531 14.17 34.23 -16.90
CA ASP A 531 15.31 33.52 -17.51
C ASP A 531 15.92 32.44 -16.59
N LYS A 532 15.44 32.31 -15.34
CA LYS A 532 16.02 31.37 -14.36
C LYS A 532 15.22 30.08 -14.30
N PRO A 533 15.87 28.91 -14.26
CA PRO A 533 15.20 27.65 -13.99
C PRO A 533 14.42 27.69 -12.67
N ALA A 534 13.17 27.20 -12.70
CA ALA A 534 12.29 27.11 -11.53
C ALA A 534 12.01 25.65 -11.13
N THR A 535 12.24 24.71 -12.06
CA THR A 535 12.11 23.28 -11.80
C THR A 535 13.30 22.52 -12.34
N ARG A 536 13.47 21.26 -11.91
CA ARG A 536 14.31 20.34 -12.66
C ARG A 536 13.71 20.01 -14.03
N THR A 537 14.52 19.43 -14.89
CA THR A 537 14.07 18.89 -16.17
C THR A 537 13.36 17.56 -15.96
N VAL A 538 12.18 17.41 -16.56
CA VAL A 538 11.48 16.13 -16.72
C VAL A 538 11.77 15.60 -18.12
N SER A 539 12.00 14.30 -18.26
CA SER A 539 12.33 13.67 -19.53
C SER A 539 11.44 12.46 -19.79
N ARG A 540 10.97 12.31 -21.03
CA ARG A 540 10.22 11.13 -21.48
C ARG A 540 10.69 10.76 -22.89
N SER A 541 11.03 9.48 -23.09
CA SER A 541 11.48 8.98 -24.40
C SER A 541 10.35 8.26 -25.11
N PHE A 542 10.24 8.51 -26.39
CA PHE A 542 9.22 7.94 -27.28
C PHE A 542 9.89 7.14 -28.38
N GLU A 543 9.36 5.94 -28.65
CA GLU A 543 9.90 5.02 -29.64
C GLU A 543 8.91 4.84 -30.80
N ALA A 544 9.33 5.27 -32.00
CA ALA A 544 8.59 4.98 -33.22
C ALA A 544 8.92 3.57 -33.69
N LEU A 545 7.92 2.70 -33.71
CA LEU A 545 8.07 1.31 -34.11
C LEU A 545 7.71 1.09 -35.56
N THR A 546 8.45 0.22 -36.22
CA THR A 546 8.07 -0.34 -37.54
C THR A 546 7.22 -1.59 -37.28
N PRO A 547 6.01 -1.68 -37.85
CA PRO A 547 5.18 -2.88 -37.70
C PRO A 547 5.87 -4.14 -38.23
N LEU A 548 5.77 -5.22 -37.48
CA LEU A 548 6.18 -6.55 -37.97
C LEU A 548 5.29 -6.92 -39.14
N THR A 549 5.90 -7.45 -40.21
CA THR A 549 5.18 -7.79 -41.43
C THR A 549 4.32 -9.04 -41.26
N ALA A 550 3.08 -8.96 -41.69
CA ALA A 550 2.16 -10.09 -41.71
C ALA A 550 2.66 -11.19 -42.64
N VAL A 551 2.45 -12.44 -42.24
CA VAL A 551 2.82 -13.62 -43.07
C VAL A 551 1.65 -14.12 -43.89
N GLN A 552 1.97 -14.79 -45.00
CA GLN A 552 0.98 -15.52 -45.81
C GLN A 552 1.05 -17.01 -45.45
N THR A 553 -0.09 -17.65 -45.23
CA THR A 553 -0.16 -19.11 -45.07
C THR A 553 -1.08 -19.71 -46.08
N LEU A 554 -0.78 -20.95 -46.50
CA LEU A 554 -1.59 -21.72 -47.46
C LEU A 554 -2.75 -22.47 -46.77
N LYS A 555 -2.72 -22.58 -45.45
CA LYS A 555 -3.77 -23.18 -44.62
C LYS A 555 -4.10 -22.23 -43.47
N ALA A 556 -5.36 -22.11 -43.18
CA ALA A 556 -5.89 -21.22 -42.15
C ALA A 556 -7.09 -21.90 -41.47
N ASP A 557 -6.79 -22.92 -40.66
CA ASP A 557 -7.82 -23.59 -39.86
C ASP A 557 -7.94 -22.91 -38.48
N PRO A 558 -9.16 -22.78 -37.94
CA PRO A 558 -9.36 -22.10 -36.65
C PRO A 558 -8.69 -22.81 -35.48
N GLY A 559 -8.10 -22.04 -34.57
CA GLY A 559 -7.51 -22.49 -33.31
C GLY A 559 -5.98 -22.41 -33.25
N LEU A 560 -5.40 -22.97 -32.21
CA LEU A 560 -3.95 -23.10 -31.99
C LEU A 560 -3.59 -24.58 -31.83
N ALA A 561 -2.50 -25.00 -32.39
CA ALA A 561 -1.88 -26.28 -32.04
C ALA A 561 -1.34 -26.19 -30.62
N TYR A 562 -1.56 -27.22 -29.81
CA TYR A 562 -0.99 -27.30 -28.47
C TYR A 562 -0.20 -28.59 -28.25
N ARG A 563 0.80 -28.48 -27.36
CA ARG A 563 1.57 -29.60 -26.79
C ARG A 563 1.53 -29.48 -25.28
N ALA A 564 1.18 -30.57 -24.59
CA ALA A 564 1.09 -30.65 -23.16
C ALA A 564 2.13 -31.61 -22.59
N PHE A 565 2.90 -31.16 -21.63
CA PHE A 565 4.05 -31.87 -21.05
C PHE A 565 3.82 -32.14 -19.59
N GLU A 566 4.19 -33.33 -19.10
CA GLU A 566 4.48 -33.54 -17.69
C GLU A 566 5.91 -33.09 -17.41
N VAL A 567 6.08 -32.16 -16.45
CA VAL A 567 7.39 -31.64 -16.08
C VAL A 567 7.74 -32.04 -14.64
N PRO A 568 9.03 -32.30 -14.33
CA PRO A 568 9.47 -32.55 -12.96
C PRO A 568 9.42 -31.26 -12.12
N GLU A 569 9.30 -31.39 -10.80
CA GLU A 569 9.27 -30.28 -9.82
C GLU A 569 10.48 -29.34 -9.90
N SER A 570 11.58 -29.79 -10.48
CA SER A 570 12.81 -28.99 -10.64
C SER A 570 12.67 -27.91 -11.72
N ILE A 571 11.72 -28.02 -12.65
CA ILE A 571 11.45 -27.03 -13.70
C ILE A 571 10.81 -25.79 -13.08
N LYS A 572 11.40 -24.63 -13.34
CA LYS A 572 10.95 -23.34 -12.80
C LYS A 572 10.76 -22.26 -13.86
N LYS A 573 10.99 -22.59 -15.14
CA LYS A 573 10.89 -21.65 -16.25
C LYS A 573 10.22 -22.24 -17.47
N CYS A 574 9.48 -21.42 -18.19
CA CYS A 574 8.80 -21.78 -19.45
C CYS A 574 9.77 -22.26 -20.54
N SER A 575 11.03 -21.80 -20.53
CA SER A 575 12.05 -22.25 -21.48
C SER A 575 12.46 -23.71 -21.29
N GLU A 576 12.15 -24.31 -20.16
CA GLU A 576 12.56 -25.67 -19.79
C GLU A 576 11.47 -26.72 -20.06
N ILE A 577 10.24 -26.28 -20.44
CA ILE A 577 9.07 -27.16 -20.66
C ILE A 577 9.37 -28.29 -21.65
N ASP A 578 10.12 -28.03 -22.73
CA ASP A 578 10.43 -29.03 -23.74
C ASP A 578 11.34 -30.16 -23.22
N SER A 579 11.93 -30.02 -22.02
CA SER A 579 12.67 -31.12 -21.39
C SER A 579 11.74 -32.13 -20.69
N GLY A 580 10.47 -31.76 -20.48
CA GLY A 580 9.44 -32.62 -19.90
C GLY A 580 8.98 -33.75 -20.89
N LYS A 581 8.11 -34.60 -20.38
CA LYS A 581 7.54 -35.69 -21.15
C LYS A 581 6.29 -35.17 -21.89
N LEU A 582 6.33 -35.12 -23.22
CA LEU A 582 5.14 -34.87 -24.05
C LEU A 582 4.11 -36.00 -23.86
N VAL A 583 2.89 -35.66 -23.45
CA VAL A 583 1.82 -36.64 -23.17
C VAL A 583 0.54 -36.37 -23.92
N LYS A 584 0.34 -35.16 -24.45
CA LYS A 584 -0.86 -34.81 -25.19
C LYS A 584 -0.54 -33.71 -26.20
N GLU A 585 -1.15 -33.81 -27.39
CA GLU A 585 -1.11 -32.76 -28.41
C GLU A 585 -2.43 -32.68 -29.14
N GLY A 586 -2.72 -31.57 -29.81
CA GLY A 586 -3.96 -31.37 -30.52
C GLY A 586 -4.16 -29.92 -30.94
N VAL A 587 -5.41 -29.54 -31.17
CA VAL A 587 -5.84 -28.18 -31.49
C VAL A 587 -6.86 -27.71 -30.48
N THR A 588 -6.75 -26.46 -30.06
CA THR A 588 -7.67 -25.80 -29.15
C THR A 588 -8.14 -24.44 -29.70
N PRO A 589 -9.39 -24.03 -29.48
CA PRO A 589 -9.86 -22.72 -29.93
C PRO A 589 -9.15 -21.53 -29.28
N LEU A 590 -8.66 -21.71 -28.05
CA LEU A 590 -8.03 -20.67 -27.20
C LEU A 590 -6.83 -21.28 -26.48
N PRO A 591 -5.80 -20.51 -26.17
CA PRO A 591 -4.82 -20.88 -25.14
C PRO A 591 -5.52 -20.94 -23.78
N SER A 592 -5.54 -22.12 -23.16
CA SER A 592 -6.23 -22.36 -21.88
C SER A 592 -5.64 -23.56 -21.17
N GLU A 593 -5.64 -23.52 -19.84
CA GLU A 593 -5.28 -24.62 -18.94
C GLU A 593 -6.18 -25.85 -19.10
N THR A 594 -7.33 -25.75 -19.74
CA THR A 594 -8.26 -26.86 -19.93
C THR A 594 -7.68 -28.04 -20.71
N VAL A 595 -6.57 -27.85 -21.42
CA VAL A 595 -5.86 -28.93 -22.16
C VAL A 595 -4.75 -29.57 -21.32
N LYS A 596 -4.62 -29.21 -20.02
CA LYS A 596 -3.61 -29.74 -19.10
C LYS A 596 -3.60 -31.28 -19.07
N PRO A 597 -2.42 -31.90 -18.86
CA PRO A 597 -2.32 -33.35 -18.81
C PRO A 597 -2.57 -33.94 -17.42
N ARG A 598 -2.39 -33.12 -16.35
CA ARG A 598 -2.57 -33.45 -14.94
C ARG A 598 -2.83 -32.18 -14.12
N GLU A 599 -3.10 -32.30 -12.83
CA GLU A 599 -3.45 -31.15 -11.98
C GLU A 599 -2.24 -30.24 -11.63
N GLU A 600 -1.05 -30.79 -11.43
CA GLU A 600 0.16 -30.07 -11.04
C GLU A 600 1.38 -30.48 -11.85
N PHE A 601 2.44 -29.66 -11.90
CA PHE A 601 3.71 -29.91 -12.58
C PHE A 601 3.57 -30.24 -14.07
N PHE A 602 2.95 -29.33 -14.80
CA PHE A 602 2.78 -29.45 -16.24
C PHE A 602 3.27 -28.21 -17.00
N GLY A 603 3.53 -28.39 -18.29
CA GLY A 603 3.83 -27.30 -19.20
C GLY A 603 2.94 -27.36 -20.43
N LEU A 604 2.47 -26.22 -20.89
CA LEU A 604 1.66 -26.06 -22.10
C LEU A 604 2.40 -25.17 -23.11
N VAL A 605 2.42 -25.58 -24.36
CA VAL A 605 2.95 -24.81 -25.50
C VAL A 605 1.88 -24.70 -26.55
N PHE A 606 1.42 -23.48 -26.82
CA PHE A 606 0.46 -23.19 -27.90
C PHE A 606 1.20 -22.51 -29.04
N SER A 607 0.94 -22.91 -30.28
CA SER A 607 1.56 -22.35 -31.48
C SER A 607 0.58 -22.24 -32.63
N GLY A 608 0.79 -21.24 -33.45
CA GLY A 608 -0.05 -20.95 -34.63
C GLY A 608 0.11 -19.51 -35.06
N PHE A 609 -0.99 -18.89 -35.43
CA PHE A 609 -1.02 -17.49 -35.87
C PHE A 609 -2.11 -16.72 -35.14
N ILE A 610 -1.92 -15.43 -35.01
CA ILE A 610 -2.96 -14.48 -34.58
C ILE A 610 -3.28 -13.54 -35.75
N ASP A 611 -4.56 -13.38 -36.06
CA ASP A 611 -5.05 -12.47 -37.09
C ASP A 611 -5.39 -11.10 -36.45
N VAL A 612 -4.65 -10.09 -36.83
CA VAL A 612 -4.86 -8.72 -36.31
C VAL A 612 -5.66 -7.87 -37.30
N PRO A 613 -6.71 -7.17 -36.86
CA PRO A 613 -7.68 -6.53 -37.76
C PRO A 613 -7.17 -5.27 -38.46
N ALA A 614 -6.14 -4.61 -37.96
CA ALA A 614 -5.60 -3.37 -38.54
C ALA A 614 -4.11 -3.19 -38.20
N THR A 615 -3.39 -2.45 -39.03
CA THR A 615 -1.99 -2.08 -38.77
C THR A 615 -1.90 -1.06 -37.62
N GLY A 616 -0.98 -1.28 -36.68
CA GLY A 616 -0.68 -0.34 -35.60
C GLY A 616 -0.08 -0.99 -34.37
N LEU A 617 -0.11 -0.26 -33.24
CA LEU A 617 0.40 -0.71 -31.96
C LEU A 617 -0.64 -1.58 -31.26
N TYR A 618 -0.25 -2.78 -30.84
CA TYR A 618 -1.04 -3.68 -30.02
C TYR A 618 -0.38 -3.86 -28.67
N ARG A 619 -1.17 -3.88 -27.60
CA ARG A 619 -0.75 -4.29 -26.27
C ARG A 619 -1.41 -5.62 -25.94
N PHE A 620 -0.60 -6.62 -25.66
CA PHE A 620 -1.05 -7.94 -25.20
C PHE A 620 -0.88 -8.04 -23.69
N PHE A 621 -1.79 -8.74 -23.04
CA PHE A 621 -1.81 -9.02 -21.61
C PHE A 621 -1.90 -10.52 -21.43
N VAL A 622 -1.03 -11.09 -20.63
CA VAL A 622 -1.09 -12.49 -20.22
C VAL A 622 -1.22 -12.53 -18.71
N ASP A 623 -2.31 -13.14 -18.27
CA ASP A 623 -2.63 -13.39 -16.87
C ASP A 623 -2.48 -14.90 -16.64
N SER A 624 -1.56 -15.28 -15.78
CA SER A 624 -1.24 -16.68 -15.52
C SER A 624 -0.91 -16.93 -14.06
N ASP A 625 -1.20 -18.13 -13.63
CA ASP A 625 -0.73 -18.80 -12.43
C ASP A 625 -0.15 -20.14 -12.87
N ASP A 626 1.10 -20.45 -12.75
CA ASP A 626 2.35 -19.78 -12.54
C ASP A 626 2.86 -19.02 -13.79
N GLY A 627 4.07 -19.40 -14.26
CA GLY A 627 4.83 -18.71 -15.30
C GLY A 627 4.22 -18.78 -16.70
N SER A 628 4.34 -17.69 -17.46
CA SER A 628 4.00 -17.69 -18.89
C SER A 628 4.89 -16.78 -19.74
N VAL A 629 5.07 -17.14 -21.00
CA VAL A 629 5.79 -16.34 -22.00
C VAL A 629 5.01 -16.33 -23.30
N MET A 630 4.80 -15.13 -23.85
CA MET A 630 4.18 -14.94 -25.16
C MET A 630 5.15 -14.33 -26.15
N LYS A 631 5.28 -14.96 -27.32
CA LYS A 631 6.08 -14.47 -28.44
C LYS A 631 5.22 -14.23 -29.67
N LEU A 632 5.57 -13.18 -30.42
CA LEU A 632 5.10 -12.95 -31.78
C LEU A 632 6.32 -12.91 -32.69
N HIS A 633 6.29 -13.70 -33.74
CA HIS A 633 7.49 -14.02 -34.54
C HIS A 633 8.61 -14.55 -33.63
N THR A 634 9.76 -13.91 -33.62
CA THR A 634 10.89 -14.22 -32.71
C THR A 634 10.98 -13.32 -31.48
N THR A 635 10.06 -12.35 -31.34
CA THR A 635 10.10 -11.35 -30.29
C THR A 635 9.27 -11.79 -29.09
N THR A 636 9.85 -11.80 -27.90
CA THR A 636 9.10 -11.94 -26.65
C THR A 636 8.32 -10.64 -26.41
N VAL A 637 6.99 -10.74 -26.42
CA VAL A 637 6.08 -9.62 -26.22
C VAL A 637 5.67 -9.51 -24.76
N VAL A 638 5.35 -10.65 -24.13
CA VAL A 638 5.06 -10.69 -22.69
C VAL A 638 5.97 -11.73 -22.05
N ASP A 639 6.68 -11.31 -21.01
CA ASP A 639 7.50 -12.16 -20.16
C ASP A 639 6.92 -12.13 -18.74
N ASN A 640 6.18 -13.18 -18.41
CA ASN A 640 5.60 -13.46 -17.10
C ASN A 640 6.16 -14.79 -16.58
N ASP A 641 7.44 -15.09 -16.87
CA ASP A 641 8.09 -16.34 -16.53
C ASP A 641 8.43 -16.43 -15.02
N GLY A 642 8.46 -17.64 -14.49
CA GLY A 642 8.78 -17.97 -13.09
C GLY A 642 7.60 -18.53 -12.33
N LEU A 643 7.82 -18.86 -11.04
CA LEU A 643 6.76 -19.35 -10.17
C LEU A 643 6.14 -18.17 -9.39
N HIS A 644 4.84 -17.99 -9.51
CA HIS A 644 4.09 -16.91 -8.86
C HIS A 644 2.59 -17.21 -8.86
N SER A 645 1.87 -16.65 -7.90
CA SER A 645 0.41 -16.64 -7.92
C SER A 645 -0.12 -15.84 -9.12
N ALA A 646 -1.42 -15.97 -9.41
CA ALA A 646 -2.08 -15.29 -10.51
C ALA A 646 -1.61 -13.84 -10.69
N THR A 647 -0.89 -13.60 -11.78
CA THR A 647 -0.25 -12.31 -12.06
C THR A 647 -0.41 -11.99 -13.55
N GLU A 648 -0.81 -10.75 -13.83
CA GLU A 648 -0.90 -10.25 -15.20
C GLU A 648 0.31 -9.38 -15.56
N LYS A 649 0.93 -9.67 -16.71
CA LYS A 649 1.90 -8.80 -17.35
C LYS A 649 1.49 -8.42 -18.75
N SER A 650 2.03 -7.32 -19.27
CA SER A 650 1.72 -6.83 -20.60
C SER A 650 2.94 -6.40 -21.39
N GLY A 651 2.82 -6.44 -22.72
CA GLY A 651 3.83 -5.93 -23.63
C GLY A 651 3.21 -5.34 -24.89
N ALA A 652 3.90 -4.36 -25.48
CA ALA A 652 3.44 -3.68 -26.69
C ALA A 652 4.30 -4.08 -27.90
N VAL A 653 3.65 -4.26 -29.05
CA VAL A 653 4.27 -4.62 -30.32
C VAL A 653 3.53 -3.96 -31.48
N ALA A 654 4.25 -3.52 -32.48
CA ALA A 654 3.66 -2.98 -33.71
C ALA A 654 3.48 -4.12 -34.74
N LEU A 655 2.28 -4.24 -35.29
CA LEU A 655 1.91 -5.29 -36.23
C LEU A 655 1.23 -4.71 -37.46
N GLU A 656 1.51 -5.25 -38.66
CA GLU A 656 0.70 -5.02 -39.83
C GLU A 656 -0.64 -5.78 -39.70
N LYS A 657 -1.66 -5.34 -40.41
CA LYS A 657 -2.91 -6.09 -40.51
C LYS A 657 -2.64 -7.47 -41.14
N GLY A 658 -3.18 -8.55 -40.52
CA GLY A 658 -3.07 -9.92 -41.01
C GLY A 658 -2.50 -10.90 -40.01
N LEU A 659 -1.95 -12.01 -40.49
CA LEU A 659 -1.48 -13.13 -39.67
C LEU A 659 -0.07 -12.94 -39.14
N HIS A 660 0.12 -13.20 -37.85
CA HIS A 660 1.43 -13.19 -37.22
C HIS A 660 1.68 -14.47 -36.42
N PRO A 661 2.83 -15.15 -36.63
CA PRO A 661 3.18 -16.33 -35.85
C PRO A 661 3.16 -16.00 -34.35
N ILE A 662 2.49 -16.86 -33.56
CA ILE A 662 2.37 -16.74 -32.10
C ILE A 662 2.82 -18.03 -31.44
N GLU A 663 3.56 -17.91 -30.34
CA GLU A 663 3.84 -18.97 -29.39
C GLU A 663 3.49 -18.45 -27.98
N ILE A 664 2.73 -19.27 -27.24
CA ILE A 664 2.42 -19.01 -25.83
C ILE A 664 2.86 -20.24 -25.04
N ARG A 665 3.67 -20.03 -24.01
CA ARG A 665 4.11 -21.06 -23.07
C ARG A 665 3.53 -20.77 -21.70
N MET A 666 3.08 -21.80 -21.01
CA MET A 666 2.64 -21.76 -19.62
C MET A 666 3.31 -22.89 -18.86
N LEU A 667 3.85 -22.57 -17.69
CA LEU A 667 4.37 -23.53 -16.72
C LEU A 667 3.48 -23.47 -15.48
N GLU A 668 3.07 -24.63 -15.00
CA GLU A 668 2.34 -24.81 -13.76
C GLU A 668 3.11 -25.74 -12.83
N ALA A 669 3.36 -25.30 -11.60
CA ALA A 669 4.02 -26.10 -10.56
C ALA A 669 3.00 -26.67 -9.59
N ALA A 670 2.28 -25.82 -8.83
CA ALA A 670 1.28 -26.25 -7.88
C ALA A 670 0.35 -25.08 -7.49
N GLY A 671 -0.93 -25.36 -7.29
CA GLY A 671 -1.88 -24.38 -6.79
C GLY A 671 -3.11 -24.20 -7.67
N GLN A 672 -3.37 -22.97 -8.07
CA GLN A 672 -4.47 -22.67 -8.99
C GLN A 672 -3.93 -22.47 -10.39
N ASP A 673 -4.64 -22.99 -11.38
CA ASP A 673 -4.30 -22.85 -12.78
C ASP A 673 -5.03 -21.65 -13.39
N LEU A 674 -4.30 -20.80 -14.08
CA LEU A 674 -4.89 -19.71 -14.85
C LEU A 674 -4.04 -19.42 -16.09
N LEU A 675 -4.69 -19.35 -17.26
CA LEU A 675 -4.09 -18.77 -18.45
C LEU A 675 -5.13 -17.95 -19.22
N ARG A 676 -4.94 -16.66 -19.28
CA ARG A 676 -5.82 -15.73 -20.02
C ARG A 676 -5.00 -14.78 -20.86
N VAL A 677 -5.30 -14.71 -22.17
CA VAL A 677 -4.66 -13.77 -23.09
C VAL A 677 -5.65 -12.71 -23.52
N SER A 678 -5.31 -11.46 -23.29
CA SER A 678 -6.12 -10.31 -23.68
C SER A 678 -5.31 -9.37 -24.57
N TRP A 679 -6.00 -8.53 -25.31
CA TRP A 679 -5.38 -7.52 -26.16
C TRP A 679 -6.13 -6.19 -26.20
N GLN A 680 -5.41 -5.17 -26.64
CA GLN A 680 -5.94 -3.85 -26.97
C GLN A 680 -5.15 -3.30 -28.15
N GLY A 681 -5.78 -2.55 -29.04
CA GLY A 681 -5.09 -2.00 -30.21
C GLY A 681 -6.05 -1.35 -31.21
N PRO A 682 -5.60 -1.06 -32.44
CA PRO A 682 -6.42 -0.47 -33.46
C PRO A 682 -7.68 -1.29 -33.74
N GLY A 683 -8.85 -0.67 -33.58
CA GLY A 683 -10.16 -1.34 -33.69
C GLY A 683 -10.61 -2.09 -32.41
N ILE A 684 -9.77 -2.08 -31.34
CA ILE A 684 -10.03 -2.73 -30.05
C ILE A 684 -9.77 -1.70 -28.94
N ALA A 685 -10.75 -0.82 -28.72
CA ALA A 685 -10.57 0.37 -27.86
C ALA A 685 -10.38 0.04 -26.36
N LYS A 686 -10.87 -1.12 -25.90
CA LYS A 686 -10.73 -1.57 -24.51
C LYS A 686 -10.05 -2.93 -24.47
N LYS A 687 -9.28 -3.17 -23.42
CA LYS A 687 -8.73 -4.49 -23.13
C LYS A 687 -9.86 -5.53 -23.16
N THR A 688 -9.71 -6.55 -24.02
CA THR A 688 -10.64 -7.67 -24.19
C THR A 688 -9.88 -8.97 -24.34
N VAL A 689 -10.46 -10.09 -23.93
CA VAL A 689 -9.90 -11.41 -24.20
C VAL A 689 -9.81 -11.60 -25.72
N VAL A 690 -8.68 -12.12 -26.18
CA VAL A 690 -8.49 -12.44 -27.61
C VAL A 690 -9.53 -13.48 -28.03
N PRO A 691 -10.42 -13.18 -28.98
CA PRO A 691 -11.49 -14.08 -29.34
C PRO A 691 -10.95 -15.30 -30.11
N ALA A 692 -11.57 -16.46 -29.96
CA ALA A 692 -11.18 -17.72 -30.65
C ALA A 692 -11.00 -17.57 -32.14
N LYS A 693 -11.82 -16.76 -32.80
CA LYS A 693 -11.73 -16.50 -34.24
C LYS A 693 -10.45 -15.80 -34.71
N ALA A 694 -9.70 -15.22 -33.78
CA ALA A 694 -8.42 -14.58 -34.10
C ALA A 694 -7.24 -15.54 -34.07
N TYR A 695 -7.42 -16.77 -33.59
CA TYR A 695 -6.39 -17.80 -33.58
C TYR A 695 -6.56 -18.77 -34.76
N ILE A 696 -5.44 -19.07 -35.41
CA ILE A 696 -5.36 -19.87 -36.63
C ILE A 696 -4.12 -20.79 -36.58
N HIS A 697 -4.21 -22.01 -37.13
CA HIS A 697 -3.09 -22.96 -37.19
C HIS A 697 -2.92 -23.61 -38.57
#